data_54f6c6c3bef8b6208fb2a215afef665a
#
_entry.id   54f6c6c3bef8b6208fb2a215afef665a
#
_cell.length_a   1.000
_cell.length_b   1.000
_cell.length_c   1.000
_cell.angle_alpha   90.00
_cell.angle_beta   90.00
_cell.angle_gamma   90.00
#
_symmetry.space_group_name_H-M   'P 1'
#
loop_
_entity.id
_entity.type
_entity.pdbx_description
1 polymer ?
#
loop_
_entity_poly.entity_id
_entity_poly.type
_entity_poly.pdbx_seq_one_letter_code
_entity_poly.pdbx_strand_id
1 'polypeptide(L)'
;MKAKAASFTFRKFCRRLITTALILLLPCQLALLWVAHLDQPVKLPDFVTDFLADTLARRGVRLQARSFWLLPDRSLAADDLSLEIEGLTGSVFTAERLEVGLNLIQLSAGQISPTHLRLQAGKIWCPASVAQNGQRRALIEDLYCSFSKEGQWLMLPTLQARANKLRLHVSGELPAGIIRELMEVDKAQPGVTSISKVVGALSRLEQGLAVTEKSSGVSLNVIAHGEANGGSGLNFQSLLGARWVEPGFGLIETRDLQARGQVHLDASGRLKKWNVSGEIQNVILGQYSAQRLSVRLTGGSSWNETTGFASAHGSTVSGFPAFQLEAKLRYAQAAPFSPLLDFNLSTGSSQAHGTIQLKPHGNYLVEIGHANVDTQEFQDLAFVRPMLRPLQISLGDSILLNQTTLHLNALGEIQTADGRLAVSGLKALGISADTVAPQQNLPLVGYFNYQAERSPFPLKLKELRLASIRGEADCSLLNAGPFVLNLSGTIAPGSLDRLLGDWWIELWKLFPRYENPSAMIFVESHWGAPTGITKGRVELKNFVFLGAPFRSVAVRIDANEKKTFIGLHQLAGGTEAKDGQVEGSAVWDWSKQGPLAGPTIQLHGDLQPWIAAQCGSPELGQSLKGLVLPAGHDFHLQISPGMPNPQIRAKVSSAGDFTAWSIPSRNLFLAVESQGKDLKIETTLEMAGGKTVLSLSGDPLHQSDFVLSLQGCDPMELGKIISLMEPAKGQSTKVPAVVTIPKPSGATLDLNLTGKINLQNPRQLRGLGDFRLHNPELRKVRILGGVSRVLEAFGVDATTYGLTDAKGQLGCLDGTAYFPDLIISGPQARLVMVGEIDLLKSTVNFEGDFSLPRHEGFALKDLLNLNRTLVGLTKIRVKGPILEPDTHAIPELKDIIKSNKDNELGKIPRRFFE
;
A
#
# COMPACT_ATOMS: atom_id res chain seq x y z
N MET A 1 -46.14 -100.07 -64.80
CA MET A 1 -46.25 -99.07 -65.88
C MET A 1 -46.40 -97.57 -65.40
N LYS A 2 -46.49 -97.20 -64.15
CA LYS A 2 -46.63 -95.83 -63.68
C LYS A 2 -45.32 -95.00 -63.45
N ALA A 3 -44.13 -95.54 -63.35
CA ALA A 3 -42.81 -94.85 -63.13
C ALA A 3 -42.23 -94.28 -64.35
N LYS A 4 -42.53 -94.77 -65.55
CA LYS A 4 -41.91 -94.14 -66.78
C LYS A 4 -42.64 -92.87 -67.28
N ALA A 5 -43.87 -92.59 -66.87
CA ALA A 5 -44.57 -91.37 -67.33
C ALA A 5 -44.20 -90.15 -66.54
N ALA A 6 -43.83 -90.24 -65.22
CA ALA A 6 -43.37 -89.13 -64.43
C ALA A 6 -41.96 -88.59 -64.82
N SER A 7 -41.07 -89.48 -65.26
CA SER A 7 -39.70 -89.10 -65.69
C SER A 7 -39.69 -88.33 -67.00
N PHE A 8 -40.63 -88.60 -67.89
CA PHE A 8 -40.67 -87.90 -69.17
C PHE A 8 -41.26 -86.49 -69.04
N THR A 9 -42.16 -86.20 -68.14
CA THR A 9 -42.66 -84.83 -67.88
C THR A 9 -41.73 -83.98 -67.15
N PHE A 10 -40.97 -84.48 -66.18
CA PHE A 10 -39.95 -83.74 -65.43
C PHE A 10 -38.77 -83.34 -66.37
N ARG A 11 -38.30 -84.20 -67.26
CA ARG A 11 -37.26 -83.92 -68.27
C ARG A 11 -37.73 -82.84 -69.23
N LYS A 12 -38.97 -82.83 -69.71
CA LYS A 12 -39.54 -81.76 -70.57
C LYS A 12 -39.64 -80.39 -69.81
N PHE A 13 -40.05 -80.43 -68.51
CA PHE A 13 -40.12 -79.25 -67.66
C PHE A 13 -38.73 -78.66 -67.44
N CYS A 14 -37.76 -79.46 -67.04
CA CYS A 14 -36.34 -79.01 -66.89
C CYS A 14 -35.75 -78.45 -68.18
N ARG A 15 -36.02 -79.10 -69.31
CA ARG A 15 -35.54 -78.60 -70.61
C ARG A 15 -36.19 -77.26 -70.96
N ARG A 16 -37.49 -77.05 -70.70
CA ARG A 16 -38.15 -75.73 -70.82
C ARG A 16 -37.66 -74.70 -69.91
N LEU A 17 -37.43 -75.02 -68.63
CA LEU A 17 -36.84 -74.13 -67.69
C LEU A 17 -35.44 -73.69 -68.04
N ILE A 18 -34.60 -74.64 -68.42
CA ILE A 18 -33.20 -74.37 -68.92
C ILE A 18 -33.21 -73.51 -70.20
N THR A 19 -34.16 -73.86 -71.14
CA THR A 19 -34.27 -73.06 -72.36
C THR A 19 -34.79 -71.66 -72.11
N THR A 20 -35.76 -71.50 -71.20
CA THR A 20 -36.26 -70.17 -70.78
C THR A 20 -35.18 -69.40 -70.04
N ALA A 21 -34.46 -70.06 -69.13
CA ALA A 21 -33.29 -69.42 -68.44
C ALA A 21 -32.17 -69.02 -69.40
N LEU A 22 -31.91 -69.90 -70.44
CA LEU A 22 -30.90 -69.57 -71.47
C LEU A 22 -31.37 -68.39 -72.34
N ILE A 23 -32.69 -68.39 -72.78
CA ILE A 23 -33.28 -67.29 -73.51
C ILE A 23 -33.28 -65.98 -72.76
N LEU A 24 -33.46 -66.02 -71.45
CA LEU A 24 -33.30 -64.83 -70.59
C LEU A 24 -31.87 -64.42 -70.28
N LEU A 25 -30.98 -65.41 -70.12
CA LEU A 25 -29.53 -65.14 -69.88
C LEU A 25 -28.77 -64.72 -71.12
N LEU A 26 -29.14 -65.22 -72.35
CA LEU A 26 -28.42 -64.86 -73.50
C LEU A 26 -28.48 -63.42 -73.96
N PRO A 27 -29.65 -62.76 -73.89
CA PRO A 27 -29.68 -61.29 -74.13
C PRO A 27 -28.92 -60.50 -73.09
N CYS A 28 -28.96 -60.93 -71.79
CA CYS A 28 -28.20 -60.33 -70.73
C CYS A 28 -26.65 -60.49 -71.02
N GLN A 29 -26.23 -61.71 -71.51
CA GLN A 29 -24.84 -61.90 -71.83
C GLN A 29 -24.42 -61.15 -73.12
N LEU A 30 -25.29 -61.06 -74.05
CA LEU A 30 -25.06 -60.26 -75.28
C LEU A 30 -25.01 -58.76 -74.94
N ALA A 31 -25.87 -58.31 -74.09
CA ALA A 31 -25.86 -56.96 -73.63
C ALA A 31 -24.58 -56.67 -72.84
N LEU A 32 -24.11 -57.55 -71.94
CA LEU A 32 -22.83 -57.43 -71.22
C LEU A 32 -21.63 -57.48 -72.17
N LEU A 33 -21.65 -58.35 -73.19
CA LEU A 33 -20.62 -58.37 -74.22
C LEU A 33 -20.62 -57.12 -75.08
N TRP A 34 -21.78 -56.58 -75.38
CA TRP A 34 -21.90 -55.31 -76.07
C TRP A 34 -21.35 -54.17 -75.26
N VAL A 35 -21.75 -54.08 -73.95
CA VAL A 35 -21.16 -53.12 -73.04
C VAL A 35 -19.68 -53.29 -72.83
N ALA A 36 -19.14 -54.51 -72.92
CA ALA A 36 -17.72 -54.82 -72.83
C ALA A 36 -16.87 -54.37 -74.05
N HIS A 37 -17.53 -54.17 -75.24
CA HIS A 37 -16.93 -53.79 -76.51
C HIS A 37 -17.38 -52.44 -77.02
N LEU A 38 -17.83 -51.57 -76.18
CA LEU A 38 -18.24 -50.19 -76.47
C LEU A 38 -17.04 -49.35 -76.77
N ASP A 39 -16.95 -48.84 -78.02
CA ASP A 39 -15.88 -47.94 -78.46
C ASP A 39 -16.28 -46.46 -78.43
N GLN A 40 -17.58 -46.19 -78.32
CA GLN A 40 -18.13 -44.84 -78.28
C GLN A 40 -19.17 -44.65 -77.12
N PRO A 41 -19.35 -43.48 -76.58
CA PRO A 41 -20.43 -43.21 -75.60
C PRO A 41 -21.79 -43.46 -76.23
N VAL A 42 -22.66 -44.19 -75.48
CA VAL A 42 -24.03 -44.51 -75.95
C VAL A 42 -25.01 -43.88 -74.93
N LYS A 43 -26.00 -43.14 -75.46
CA LYS A 43 -27.09 -42.55 -74.61
C LYS A 43 -27.96 -43.69 -74.13
N LEU A 44 -28.25 -43.75 -72.85
CA LEU A 44 -29.12 -44.75 -72.29
C LEU A 44 -30.58 -44.52 -72.72
N PRO A 45 -31.31 -45.62 -73.06
CA PRO A 45 -32.72 -45.53 -73.34
C PRO A 45 -33.55 -45.00 -72.16
N ASP A 46 -34.64 -44.29 -72.50
CA ASP A 46 -35.44 -43.60 -71.51
C ASP A 46 -36.04 -44.55 -70.43
N PHE A 47 -36.40 -45.80 -70.85
CA PHE A 47 -36.89 -46.79 -69.88
C PHE A 47 -35.88 -47.21 -68.83
N VAL A 48 -34.60 -47.15 -69.12
CA VAL A 48 -33.50 -47.41 -68.13
C VAL A 48 -33.34 -46.24 -67.22
N THR A 49 -33.43 -45.07 -67.76
CA THR A 49 -33.34 -43.83 -66.97
C THR A 49 -34.51 -43.64 -66.06
N ASP A 50 -35.74 -43.94 -66.53
CA ASP A 50 -36.96 -43.94 -65.73
C ASP A 50 -36.91 -44.97 -64.62
N PHE A 51 -36.40 -46.18 -64.90
CA PHE A 51 -36.23 -47.21 -63.85
C PHE A 51 -35.26 -46.79 -62.79
N LEU A 52 -34.12 -46.12 -63.13
CA LEU A 52 -33.18 -45.59 -62.17
C LEU A 52 -33.83 -44.49 -61.32
N ALA A 53 -34.53 -43.57 -61.99
CA ALA A 53 -35.21 -42.47 -61.30
C ALA A 53 -36.28 -42.99 -60.36
N ASP A 54 -37.10 -43.94 -60.79
CA ASP A 54 -38.17 -44.58 -59.97
C ASP A 54 -37.60 -45.37 -58.79
N THR A 55 -36.48 -46.04 -58.95
CA THR A 55 -35.79 -46.78 -57.89
C THR A 55 -35.27 -45.86 -56.82
N LEU A 56 -34.76 -44.72 -57.19
CA LEU A 56 -34.31 -43.69 -56.25
C LEU A 56 -35.50 -42.94 -55.61
N ALA A 57 -36.52 -42.64 -56.41
CA ALA A 57 -37.74 -42.00 -55.88
C ALA A 57 -38.43 -42.83 -54.77
N ARG A 58 -38.44 -44.18 -54.92
CA ARG A 58 -38.90 -45.07 -53.81
C ARG A 58 -38.11 -44.98 -52.54
N ARG A 59 -36.89 -44.42 -52.62
CA ARG A 59 -36.02 -44.15 -51.44
C ARG A 59 -36.08 -42.68 -50.97
N GLY A 60 -36.99 -41.89 -51.46
CA GLY A 60 -37.18 -40.48 -51.13
C GLY A 60 -36.19 -39.56 -51.81
N VAL A 61 -35.47 -40.00 -52.86
CA VAL A 61 -34.52 -39.21 -53.63
C VAL A 61 -35.00 -39.10 -55.11
N ARG A 62 -35.31 -37.88 -55.54
CA ARG A 62 -35.62 -37.59 -56.92
C ARG A 62 -34.37 -37.23 -57.69
N LEU A 63 -34.03 -38.04 -58.67
CA LEU A 63 -32.91 -37.85 -59.61
C LEU A 63 -33.42 -37.25 -60.86
N GLN A 64 -32.88 -36.14 -61.32
CA GLN A 64 -33.12 -35.53 -62.62
C GLN A 64 -31.79 -35.30 -63.31
N ALA A 65 -31.66 -35.68 -64.58
CA ALA A 65 -30.52 -35.39 -65.40
C ALA A 65 -30.96 -35.12 -66.86
N ARG A 66 -30.21 -34.28 -67.55
CA ARG A 66 -30.47 -33.96 -68.96
C ARG A 66 -30.30 -35.18 -69.86
N SER A 67 -29.29 -35.99 -69.62
CA SER A 67 -28.95 -37.19 -70.37
C SER A 67 -28.12 -38.16 -69.52
N PHE A 68 -28.31 -39.46 -69.78
CA PHE A 68 -27.49 -40.54 -69.21
C PHE A 68 -26.74 -41.24 -70.29
N TRP A 69 -25.51 -41.52 -70.06
CA TRP A 69 -24.59 -42.15 -71.04
C TRP A 69 -23.94 -43.38 -70.43
N LEU A 70 -23.77 -44.39 -71.26
CA LEU A 70 -22.84 -45.50 -71.03
C LEU A 70 -21.57 -45.22 -71.73
N LEU A 71 -20.43 -45.09 -70.98
CA LEU A 71 -19.15 -44.77 -71.56
C LEU A 71 -18.33 -46.03 -71.95
N PRO A 72 -17.34 -45.91 -72.77
CA PRO A 72 -16.47 -47.05 -73.26
C PRO A 72 -15.72 -47.72 -72.13
N ASP A 73 -15.38 -46.95 -71.04
CA ASP A 73 -14.76 -47.48 -69.87
C ASP A 73 -15.74 -48.19 -68.89
N ARG A 74 -16.96 -48.44 -69.39
CA ARG A 74 -18.06 -49.11 -68.68
C ARG A 74 -18.58 -48.30 -67.49
N SER A 75 -18.46 -46.99 -67.47
CA SER A 75 -19.03 -46.07 -66.49
C SER A 75 -20.36 -45.54 -67.06
N LEU A 76 -21.24 -45.18 -66.04
CA LEU A 76 -22.46 -44.42 -66.31
C LEU A 76 -22.17 -42.97 -66.11
N ALA A 77 -22.46 -42.16 -67.15
CA ALA A 77 -22.37 -40.70 -66.99
C ALA A 77 -23.75 -40.08 -67.01
N ALA A 78 -23.95 -39.08 -66.17
CA ALA A 78 -25.16 -38.25 -66.14
C ALA A 78 -24.73 -36.78 -66.32
N ASP A 79 -25.34 -36.12 -67.32
CA ASP A 79 -25.10 -34.70 -67.59
C ASP A 79 -26.20 -33.86 -66.99
N ASP A 80 -25.89 -32.67 -66.45
CA ASP A 80 -26.76 -31.70 -65.78
C ASP A 80 -27.62 -32.39 -64.69
N LEU A 81 -26.93 -33.10 -63.82
CA LEU A 81 -27.52 -33.85 -62.70
C LEU A 81 -28.07 -32.96 -61.59
N SER A 82 -29.29 -33.27 -61.19
CA SER A 82 -29.94 -32.68 -60.03
C SER A 82 -30.54 -33.73 -59.07
N LEU A 83 -30.23 -33.66 -57.81
CA LEU A 83 -30.79 -34.52 -56.75
C LEU A 83 -31.64 -33.68 -55.83
N GLU A 84 -32.89 -34.14 -55.70
CA GLU A 84 -33.85 -33.56 -54.72
C GLU A 84 -34.20 -34.62 -53.64
N ILE A 85 -34.40 -34.22 -52.46
CA ILE A 85 -34.83 -35.10 -51.33
C ILE A 85 -36.26 -34.77 -51.01
N GLU A 86 -37.10 -35.79 -50.96
CA GLU A 86 -38.51 -35.65 -50.62
C GLU A 86 -38.65 -35.00 -49.23
N GLY A 87 -39.46 -33.94 -49.10
CA GLY A 87 -39.63 -33.16 -47.90
C GLY A 87 -38.70 -31.93 -47.79
N LEU A 88 -37.74 -31.74 -48.71
CA LEU A 88 -36.92 -30.53 -48.82
C LEU A 88 -37.30 -29.72 -50.08
N THR A 89 -37.28 -28.42 -49.99
CA THR A 89 -37.61 -27.55 -51.14
C THR A 89 -36.38 -27.31 -52.02
N GLY A 90 -36.42 -27.85 -53.25
CA GLY A 90 -35.36 -27.69 -54.26
C GLY A 90 -34.26 -28.74 -54.21
N SER A 91 -33.38 -28.72 -55.21
CA SER A 91 -32.25 -29.64 -55.27
C SER A 91 -31.23 -29.42 -54.18
N VAL A 92 -30.78 -30.50 -53.54
CA VAL A 92 -29.74 -30.52 -52.53
C VAL A 92 -28.33 -30.66 -53.15
N PHE A 93 -28.26 -31.29 -54.30
CA PHE A 93 -27.03 -31.48 -55.03
C PHE A 93 -27.28 -31.27 -56.54
N THR A 94 -26.37 -30.62 -57.21
CA THR A 94 -26.33 -30.45 -58.69
C THR A 94 -24.92 -30.67 -59.17
N ALA A 95 -24.77 -31.19 -60.41
CA ALA A 95 -23.45 -31.34 -61.06
C ALA A 95 -23.60 -31.23 -62.55
N GLU A 96 -22.58 -30.66 -63.22
CA GLU A 96 -22.57 -30.63 -64.68
C GLU A 96 -22.44 -32.07 -65.27
N ARG A 97 -21.54 -32.86 -64.61
CA ARG A 97 -21.35 -34.26 -65.05
C ARG A 97 -20.98 -35.15 -63.88
N LEU A 98 -21.62 -36.29 -63.77
CA LEU A 98 -21.31 -37.38 -62.85
C LEU A 98 -21.04 -38.66 -63.63
N GLU A 99 -19.87 -39.25 -63.44
CA GLU A 99 -19.50 -40.54 -64.03
C GLU A 99 -19.29 -41.53 -62.87
N VAL A 100 -19.90 -42.71 -63.00
CA VAL A 100 -19.85 -43.83 -62.06
C VAL A 100 -19.44 -45.10 -62.79
N GLY A 101 -18.23 -45.58 -62.52
CA GLY A 101 -17.81 -46.90 -63.04
C GLY A 101 -18.43 -48.02 -62.22
N LEU A 102 -18.90 -49.05 -62.96
CA LEU A 102 -19.59 -50.19 -62.33
C LEU A 102 -18.82 -51.47 -62.53
N ASN A 103 -18.73 -52.31 -61.51
CA ASN A 103 -18.21 -53.66 -61.70
C ASN A 103 -19.31 -54.57 -62.32
N LEU A 104 -19.14 -54.89 -63.63
CA LEU A 104 -20.14 -55.70 -64.39
C LEU A 104 -20.33 -57.08 -63.77
N ILE A 105 -19.31 -57.71 -63.20
CA ILE A 105 -19.40 -59.03 -62.56
C ILE A 105 -20.28 -58.93 -61.29
N GLN A 106 -20.10 -57.92 -60.49
CA GLN A 106 -20.96 -57.74 -59.28
C GLN A 106 -22.37 -57.24 -59.62
N LEU A 107 -22.49 -56.45 -60.66
CA LEU A 107 -23.77 -55.99 -61.19
C LEU A 107 -24.58 -57.18 -61.70
N SER A 108 -23.96 -58.15 -62.43
CA SER A 108 -24.63 -59.37 -62.84
C SER A 108 -25.11 -60.25 -61.67
N ALA A 109 -24.49 -60.12 -60.48
CA ALA A 109 -24.91 -60.76 -59.24
C ALA A 109 -25.91 -59.91 -58.47
N GLY A 110 -26.43 -58.84 -59.06
CA GLY A 110 -27.38 -57.92 -58.40
C GLY A 110 -26.77 -56.99 -57.36
N GLN A 111 -25.41 -56.87 -57.28
CA GLN A 111 -24.71 -55.99 -56.41
C GLN A 111 -24.17 -54.76 -57.12
N ILE A 112 -24.57 -53.57 -56.76
CA ILE A 112 -24.03 -52.32 -57.27
C ILE A 112 -22.74 -51.99 -56.48
N SER A 113 -21.60 -52.16 -57.19
CA SER A 113 -20.29 -51.85 -56.64
C SER A 113 -19.59 -50.85 -57.53
N PRO A 114 -19.45 -49.59 -57.12
CA PRO A 114 -18.74 -48.62 -57.93
C PRO A 114 -17.25 -48.92 -57.91
N THR A 115 -16.63 -48.86 -59.10
CA THR A 115 -15.17 -49.02 -59.34
C THR A 115 -14.45 -47.68 -59.35
N HIS A 116 -15.07 -46.67 -59.92
CA HIS A 116 -14.61 -45.30 -59.91
C HIS A 116 -15.79 -44.33 -59.96
N LEU A 117 -15.55 -43.09 -59.51
CA LEU A 117 -16.45 -41.96 -59.62
C LEU A 117 -15.72 -40.73 -60.09
N ARG A 118 -16.26 -40.02 -61.05
CA ARG A 118 -15.77 -38.70 -61.50
C ARG A 118 -16.92 -37.71 -61.44
N LEU A 119 -16.69 -36.58 -60.78
CA LEU A 119 -17.66 -35.52 -60.60
C LEU A 119 -17.05 -34.21 -61.12
N GLN A 120 -17.83 -33.50 -61.95
CA GLN A 120 -17.44 -32.22 -62.49
C GLN A 120 -18.43 -31.14 -62.12
N ALA A 121 -17.93 -29.99 -61.68
CA ALA A 121 -18.69 -28.78 -61.31
C ALA A 121 -19.89 -29.05 -60.37
N GLY A 122 -19.72 -29.95 -59.41
CA GLY A 122 -20.75 -30.27 -58.42
C GLY A 122 -21.00 -29.08 -57.50
N LYS A 123 -22.29 -28.98 -57.06
CA LYS A 123 -22.69 -28.00 -56.04
C LYS A 123 -23.57 -28.66 -54.97
N ILE A 124 -23.32 -28.38 -53.69
CA ILE A 124 -24.15 -28.79 -52.57
C ILE A 124 -24.91 -27.58 -52.09
N TRP A 125 -26.25 -27.70 -52.05
CA TRP A 125 -27.15 -26.65 -51.68
C TRP A 125 -27.75 -26.87 -50.27
N CYS A 126 -27.86 -25.78 -49.50
CA CYS A 126 -28.69 -25.74 -48.30
C CYS A 126 -30.11 -25.32 -48.73
N PRO A 127 -31.13 -26.20 -48.58
CA PRO A 127 -32.51 -25.81 -48.84
C PRO A 127 -32.98 -24.70 -47.92
N ALA A 128 -33.93 -23.89 -48.35
CA ALA A 128 -34.49 -22.81 -47.57
C ALA A 128 -35.09 -23.25 -46.23
N SER A 129 -35.62 -24.48 -46.19
CA SER A 129 -36.17 -25.10 -44.97
C SER A 129 -35.11 -25.48 -43.91
N VAL A 130 -33.81 -25.54 -44.30
CA VAL A 130 -32.69 -25.94 -43.41
C VAL A 130 -31.82 -24.75 -43.14
N ALA A 131 -31.73 -23.79 -44.03
CA ALA A 131 -30.85 -22.61 -43.91
C ALA A 131 -31.29 -21.69 -42.77
N GLN A 132 -30.31 -21.24 -41.98
CA GLN A 132 -30.52 -20.32 -40.84
C GLN A 132 -31.23 -19.00 -41.23
N ASN A 133 -30.97 -18.52 -42.43
CA ASN A 133 -31.54 -17.28 -42.95
C ASN A 133 -32.85 -17.51 -43.78
N GLY A 134 -33.33 -18.74 -43.88
CA GLY A 134 -34.51 -19.11 -44.65
C GLY A 134 -34.34 -18.97 -46.17
N GLN A 135 -33.14 -18.75 -46.69
CA GLN A 135 -32.85 -18.61 -48.10
C GLN A 135 -32.00 -19.78 -48.60
N ARG A 136 -32.37 -20.30 -49.78
CA ARG A 136 -31.52 -21.32 -50.44
C ARG A 136 -30.19 -20.76 -50.83
N ARG A 137 -29.09 -21.44 -50.44
CA ARG A 137 -27.72 -21.05 -50.82
C ARG A 137 -26.84 -22.24 -51.11
N ALA A 138 -25.82 -22.04 -51.98
CA ALA A 138 -24.81 -23.04 -52.20
C ALA A 138 -23.86 -23.11 -50.99
N LEU A 139 -23.70 -24.29 -50.37
CA LEU A 139 -22.70 -24.53 -49.32
C LEU A 139 -21.36 -24.90 -49.92
N ILE A 140 -21.34 -25.71 -50.95
CA ILE A 140 -20.15 -26.11 -51.69
C ILE A 140 -20.41 -25.84 -53.18
N GLU A 141 -19.45 -25.19 -53.79
CA GLU A 141 -19.40 -24.89 -55.22
C GLU A 141 -18.13 -25.47 -55.83
N ASP A 142 -18.08 -25.58 -57.16
CA ASP A 142 -16.90 -26.02 -57.88
C ASP A 142 -16.35 -27.36 -57.35
N LEU A 143 -17.27 -28.33 -57.06
CA LEU A 143 -16.86 -29.63 -56.56
C LEU A 143 -16.41 -30.51 -57.72
N TYR A 144 -15.13 -30.76 -57.81
CA TYR A 144 -14.49 -31.71 -58.71
C TYR A 144 -13.98 -32.88 -57.88
N CYS A 145 -14.35 -34.08 -58.17
CA CYS A 145 -13.91 -35.27 -57.46
C CYS A 145 -13.64 -36.40 -58.47
N SER A 146 -12.50 -37.06 -58.27
CA SER A 146 -12.19 -38.30 -58.98
C SER A 146 -11.68 -39.31 -57.95
N PHE A 147 -12.35 -40.47 -57.88
CA PHE A 147 -11.82 -41.58 -57.09
C PHE A 147 -11.97 -42.92 -57.82
N SER A 148 -11.09 -43.87 -57.54
CA SER A 148 -11.14 -45.23 -57.93
C SER A 148 -10.93 -46.17 -56.76
N LYS A 149 -11.56 -47.36 -56.81
CA LYS A 149 -11.38 -48.40 -55.79
C LYS A 149 -10.37 -49.43 -56.24
N GLU A 150 -9.27 -49.53 -55.49
CA GLU A 150 -8.23 -50.52 -55.74
C GLU A 150 -8.01 -51.39 -54.48
N GLY A 151 -8.56 -52.62 -54.52
CA GLY A 151 -8.53 -53.52 -53.36
C GLY A 151 -9.24 -52.94 -52.14
N GLN A 152 -8.46 -52.75 -51.07
CA GLN A 152 -8.93 -52.16 -49.80
C GLN A 152 -8.79 -50.63 -49.79
N TRP A 153 -8.29 -50.02 -50.85
CA TRP A 153 -8.03 -48.60 -50.97
C TRP A 153 -9.00 -47.88 -51.87
N LEU A 154 -9.36 -46.69 -51.53
CA LEU A 154 -10.01 -45.71 -52.38
C LEU A 154 -8.93 -44.70 -52.80
N MET A 155 -8.54 -44.82 -54.07
CA MET A 155 -7.58 -43.88 -54.70
C MET A 155 -8.33 -42.62 -55.05
N LEU A 156 -7.87 -41.49 -54.48
CA LEU A 156 -8.44 -40.17 -54.72
C LEU A 156 -7.38 -39.30 -55.46
N PRO A 157 -7.27 -39.33 -56.77
CA PRO A 157 -6.31 -38.51 -57.47
C PRO A 157 -6.53 -37.03 -57.26
N THR A 158 -7.77 -36.59 -57.20
CA THR A 158 -8.10 -35.21 -56.88
C THR A 158 -9.54 -35.09 -56.37
N LEU A 159 -9.72 -34.33 -55.31
CA LEU A 159 -10.96 -33.73 -54.92
C LEU A 159 -10.71 -32.24 -54.71
N GLN A 160 -11.41 -31.39 -55.42
CA GLN A 160 -11.37 -29.94 -55.28
C GLN A 160 -12.78 -29.45 -54.97
N ALA A 161 -12.89 -28.53 -54.04
CA ALA A 161 -14.16 -27.95 -53.68
C ALA A 161 -13.94 -26.48 -53.26
N ARG A 162 -14.96 -25.67 -53.50
CA ARG A 162 -15.04 -24.31 -52.94
C ARG A 162 -16.28 -24.19 -52.10
N ALA A 163 -16.09 -23.78 -50.84
CA ALA A 163 -17.16 -23.51 -49.88
C ALA A 163 -17.01 -22.08 -49.40
N ASN A 164 -17.85 -21.17 -49.87
CA ASN A 164 -17.66 -19.74 -49.70
C ASN A 164 -16.25 -19.30 -50.12
N LYS A 165 -15.41 -18.90 -49.18
CA LYS A 165 -14.01 -18.51 -49.38
C LYS A 165 -13.00 -19.63 -49.15
N LEU A 166 -13.46 -20.80 -48.67
CA LEU A 166 -12.63 -21.98 -48.45
C LEU A 166 -12.40 -22.73 -49.78
N ARG A 167 -11.15 -22.97 -50.14
CA ARG A 167 -10.73 -23.87 -51.22
C ARG A 167 -10.16 -25.14 -50.60
N LEU A 168 -10.79 -26.26 -50.89
CA LEU A 168 -10.37 -27.59 -50.45
C LEU A 168 -9.73 -28.36 -51.61
N HIS A 169 -8.56 -28.92 -51.41
CA HIS A 169 -7.93 -29.86 -52.29
C HIS A 169 -7.52 -31.12 -51.52
N VAL A 170 -8.01 -32.28 -51.92
CA VAL A 170 -7.72 -33.58 -51.32
C VAL A 170 -7.20 -34.53 -52.35
N SER A 171 -6.14 -35.28 -52.07
CA SER A 171 -5.60 -36.31 -52.94
C SER A 171 -5.02 -37.47 -52.12
N GLY A 172 -4.81 -38.64 -52.72
CA GLY A 172 -4.14 -39.76 -52.08
C GLY A 172 -5.01 -41.00 -51.88
N GLU A 173 -4.71 -41.80 -50.87
CA GLU A 173 -5.27 -43.10 -50.59
C GLU A 173 -6.07 -43.12 -49.32
N LEU A 174 -7.37 -43.47 -49.39
CA LEU A 174 -8.24 -43.59 -48.24
C LEU A 174 -8.67 -45.05 -48.04
N PRO A 175 -8.99 -45.55 -46.85
CA PRO A 175 -9.52 -46.88 -46.62
C PRO A 175 -10.89 -47.00 -47.27
N ALA A 176 -11.14 -48.06 -48.04
CA ALA A 176 -12.42 -48.30 -48.68
C ALA A 176 -13.57 -48.51 -47.64
N GLY A 177 -13.23 -48.81 -46.40
CA GLY A 177 -14.15 -48.87 -45.26
C GLY A 177 -14.93 -47.59 -45.03
N ILE A 178 -14.37 -46.40 -45.36
CA ILE A 178 -15.08 -45.12 -45.26
C ILE A 178 -16.40 -45.10 -46.02
N ILE A 179 -16.42 -45.67 -47.26
CA ILE A 179 -17.65 -45.75 -48.02
C ILE A 179 -18.67 -46.66 -47.33
N ARG A 180 -18.23 -47.79 -46.74
CA ARG A 180 -19.08 -48.69 -46.03
C ARG A 180 -19.70 -48.02 -44.82
N GLU A 181 -18.92 -47.29 -44.03
CA GLU A 181 -19.43 -46.55 -42.84
C GLU A 181 -20.41 -45.45 -43.23
N LEU A 182 -20.18 -44.77 -44.34
CA LEU A 182 -21.13 -43.81 -44.94
C LEU A 182 -22.40 -44.46 -45.45
N MET A 183 -22.31 -45.74 -45.97
CA MET A 183 -23.47 -46.47 -46.51
C MET A 183 -24.15 -47.41 -45.55
N GLU A 184 -23.49 -47.91 -44.48
CA GLU A 184 -24.08 -48.79 -43.42
C GLU A 184 -25.02 -48.06 -42.46
N VAL A 185 -25.11 -46.77 -42.62
CA VAL A 185 -26.09 -45.96 -41.89
C VAL A 185 -27.53 -46.36 -42.14
N ASP A 186 -27.82 -47.30 -43.09
CA ASP A 186 -29.15 -47.49 -43.66
C ASP A 186 -29.85 -48.85 -43.34
N LYS A 187 -29.34 -49.69 -42.42
CA LYS A 187 -29.99 -50.95 -42.12
C LYS A 187 -31.11 -50.87 -41.08
N ALA A 188 -31.36 -49.70 -40.46
CA ALA A 188 -32.40 -49.50 -39.47
C ALA A 188 -33.45 -48.50 -39.95
N GLN A 189 -34.52 -49.02 -40.51
CA GLN A 189 -35.81 -48.35 -40.88
C GLN A 189 -35.78 -47.47 -42.15
N PRO A 190 -36.48 -47.82 -43.16
CA PRO A 190 -36.64 -46.98 -44.35
C PRO A 190 -37.63 -45.83 -44.11
N GLY A 191 -37.23 -44.64 -44.44
CA GLY A 191 -38.12 -43.52 -44.74
C GLY A 191 -37.96 -42.27 -43.85
N VAL A 192 -37.86 -42.40 -42.55
CA VAL A 192 -37.91 -41.19 -41.63
C VAL A 192 -36.54 -40.82 -41.08
N THR A 193 -35.61 -41.76 -40.98
CA THR A 193 -34.27 -41.53 -40.39
C THR A 193 -33.26 -40.93 -41.36
N SER A 194 -33.41 -41.06 -42.64
CA SER A 194 -32.45 -40.53 -43.64
C SER A 194 -32.56 -39.01 -43.79
N ILE A 195 -33.77 -38.46 -43.79
CA ILE A 195 -33.99 -37.03 -43.99
C ILE A 195 -33.41 -36.23 -42.81
N SER A 196 -33.70 -36.67 -41.56
CA SER A 196 -33.20 -35.97 -40.36
C SER A 196 -31.65 -35.97 -40.31
N LYS A 197 -30.99 -37.03 -40.81
CA LYS A 197 -29.53 -37.11 -40.88
C LYS A 197 -28.95 -36.18 -41.92
N VAL A 198 -29.59 -36.11 -43.12
CA VAL A 198 -29.13 -35.17 -44.18
C VAL A 198 -29.37 -33.73 -43.70
N VAL A 199 -30.51 -33.42 -43.12
CA VAL A 199 -30.78 -32.11 -42.57
C VAL A 199 -29.78 -31.75 -41.48
N GLY A 200 -29.48 -32.65 -40.54
CA GLY A 200 -28.47 -32.46 -39.52
C GLY A 200 -27.04 -32.31 -40.06
N ALA A 201 -26.71 -33.01 -41.15
CA ALA A 201 -25.41 -32.86 -41.83
C ALA A 201 -25.30 -31.52 -42.54
N LEU A 202 -26.31 -31.10 -43.28
CA LEU A 202 -26.36 -29.80 -43.96
C LEU A 202 -26.32 -28.63 -42.95
N SER A 203 -27.08 -28.74 -41.87
CA SER A 203 -27.08 -27.73 -40.81
C SER A 203 -25.68 -27.59 -40.16
N ARG A 204 -25.03 -28.73 -39.85
CA ARG A 204 -23.66 -28.70 -39.27
C ARG A 204 -22.64 -28.14 -40.28
N LEU A 205 -22.76 -28.49 -41.55
CA LEU A 205 -21.92 -27.96 -42.58
C LEU A 205 -22.13 -26.45 -42.73
N GLU A 206 -23.39 -25.99 -42.71
CA GLU A 206 -23.71 -24.57 -42.77
C GLU A 206 -23.10 -23.81 -41.59
N GLN A 207 -23.26 -24.32 -40.34
CA GLN A 207 -22.67 -23.72 -39.15
C GLN A 207 -21.14 -23.66 -39.23
N GLY A 208 -20.50 -24.76 -39.65
CA GLY A 208 -19.04 -24.80 -39.83
C GLY A 208 -18.55 -23.82 -40.90
N LEU A 209 -19.29 -23.65 -41.99
CA LEU A 209 -18.93 -22.73 -43.08
C LEU A 209 -19.23 -21.28 -42.79
N ALA A 210 -20.17 -20.98 -41.87
CA ALA A 210 -20.47 -19.61 -41.43
C ALA A 210 -19.21 -18.93 -40.87
N VAL A 211 -18.34 -19.70 -40.23
CA VAL A 211 -17.05 -19.22 -39.68
C VAL A 211 -16.13 -18.71 -40.81
N THR A 212 -16.18 -19.35 -42.00
CA THR A 212 -15.33 -18.98 -43.15
C THR A 212 -15.89 -17.77 -43.92
N GLU A 213 -17.13 -17.36 -43.74
CA GLU A 213 -17.73 -16.22 -44.46
C GLU A 213 -16.98 -14.89 -44.25
N LYS A 214 -16.47 -14.73 -43.05
CA LYS A 214 -15.73 -13.51 -42.65
C LYS A 214 -14.24 -13.57 -42.95
N SER A 215 -13.74 -14.68 -43.46
CA SER A 215 -12.33 -14.85 -43.86
C SER A 215 -12.03 -14.24 -45.23
N SER A 216 -10.79 -13.85 -45.49
CA SER A 216 -10.37 -13.30 -46.76
C SER A 216 -10.03 -14.38 -47.82
N GLY A 217 -9.98 -15.62 -47.43
CA GLY A 217 -9.70 -16.80 -48.28
C GLY A 217 -8.94 -17.87 -47.50
N VAL A 218 -9.40 -19.11 -47.59
CA VAL A 218 -8.79 -20.27 -46.94
C VAL A 218 -8.48 -21.31 -47.97
N SER A 219 -7.27 -21.83 -47.97
CA SER A 219 -6.91 -23.03 -48.80
C SER A 219 -6.53 -24.17 -47.86
N LEU A 220 -7.14 -25.33 -48.06
CA LEU A 220 -6.86 -26.55 -47.32
C LEU A 220 -6.44 -27.65 -48.29
N ASN A 221 -5.18 -28.04 -48.22
CA ASN A 221 -4.64 -29.16 -49.00
C ASN A 221 -4.55 -30.39 -48.07
N VAL A 222 -5.08 -31.51 -48.51
CA VAL A 222 -5.05 -32.80 -47.79
C VAL A 222 -4.45 -33.85 -48.68
N ILE A 223 -3.44 -34.56 -48.19
CA ILE A 223 -2.83 -35.69 -48.86
C ILE A 223 -3.02 -36.94 -48.01
N ALA A 224 -3.69 -37.94 -48.57
CA ALA A 224 -3.92 -39.20 -47.90
C ALA A 224 -2.87 -40.26 -48.33
N HIS A 225 -2.37 -41.02 -47.36
CA HIS A 225 -1.42 -42.12 -47.61
C HIS A 225 -1.94 -43.40 -46.96
N GLY A 226 -1.96 -44.46 -47.68
CA GLY A 226 -2.31 -45.78 -47.18
C GLY A 226 -1.26 -46.30 -46.18
N GLU A 227 -1.74 -46.87 -45.06
CA GLU A 227 -0.89 -47.49 -44.05
C GLU A 227 -0.91 -49.02 -44.16
N ALA A 228 0.17 -49.72 -43.79
CA ALA A 228 0.27 -51.18 -43.92
C ALA A 228 -0.78 -51.95 -43.11
N ASN A 229 -1.38 -51.34 -42.09
CA ASN A 229 -2.46 -51.89 -41.28
C ASN A 229 -3.87 -51.72 -41.91
N GLY A 230 -3.98 -51.26 -43.14
CA GLY A 230 -5.22 -51.00 -43.87
C GLY A 230 -5.85 -49.62 -43.52
N GLY A 231 -5.27 -48.89 -42.58
CA GLY A 231 -5.67 -47.52 -42.26
C GLY A 231 -5.05 -46.50 -43.22
N SER A 232 -5.37 -45.22 -43.03
CA SER A 232 -4.84 -44.14 -43.87
C SER A 232 -4.34 -42.97 -43.01
N GLY A 233 -3.17 -42.47 -43.34
CA GLY A 233 -2.63 -41.23 -42.81
C GLY A 233 -3.02 -40.04 -43.69
N LEU A 234 -3.71 -39.05 -43.17
CA LEU A 234 -4.07 -37.81 -43.84
C LEU A 234 -3.11 -36.69 -43.39
N ASN A 235 -2.31 -36.18 -44.32
CA ASN A 235 -1.51 -35.01 -44.10
C ASN A 235 -2.26 -33.79 -44.62
N PHE A 236 -2.47 -32.77 -43.83
CA PHE A 236 -3.11 -31.55 -44.28
C PHE A 236 -2.24 -30.32 -44.09
N GLN A 237 -2.39 -29.37 -44.95
CA GLN A 237 -1.80 -28.04 -44.87
C GLN A 237 -2.87 -27.00 -45.20
N SER A 238 -3.03 -26.02 -44.32
CA SER A 238 -3.96 -24.90 -44.52
C SER A 238 -3.20 -23.59 -44.54
N LEU A 239 -3.59 -22.71 -45.44
CA LEU A 239 -3.18 -21.30 -45.49
C LEU A 239 -4.44 -20.45 -45.38
N LEU A 240 -4.48 -19.59 -44.39
CA LEU A 240 -5.58 -18.66 -44.15
C LEU A 240 -5.03 -17.24 -44.12
N GLY A 241 -5.44 -16.40 -45.08
CA GLY A 241 -5.22 -14.96 -45.00
C GLY A 241 -6.55 -14.32 -44.55
N ALA A 242 -6.66 -13.73 -43.33
CA ALA A 242 -8.00 -13.38 -42.94
C ALA A 242 -8.21 -12.49 -41.73
N ARG A 243 -9.33 -11.79 -41.73
CA ARG A 243 -10.11 -11.39 -40.58
C ARG A 243 -11.07 -12.51 -40.21
N TRP A 244 -10.94 -13.04 -39.02
CA TRP A 244 -11.83 -14.04 -38.48
C TRP A 244 -12.55 -13.51 -37.24
N VAL A 245 -13.87 -13.62 -37.23
CA VAL A 245 -14.71 -13.25 -36.08
C VAL A 245 -15.31 -14.51 -35.52
N GLU A 246 -14.91 -14.89 -34.36
CA GLU A 246 -15.54 -15.99 -33.64
C GLU A 246 -16.62 -15.45 -32.69
N PRO A 247 -17.84 -16.01 -32.70
CA PRO A 247 -18.87 -15.61 -31.73
C PRO A 247 -18.40 -15.91 -30.31
N GLY A 248 -18.19 -14.88 -29.50
CA GLY A 248 -17.81 -14.99 -28.09
C GLY A 248 -16.39 -14.51 -27.73
N PHE A 249 -15.46 -14.45 -28.67
CA PHE A 249 -14.08 -14.01 -28.37
C PHE A 249 -13.69 -12.68 -29.01
N GLY A 250 -14.57 -12.04 -29.73
CA GLY A 250 -14.28 -10.81 -30.45
C GLY A 250 -13.66 -11.02 -31.82
N LEU A 251 -13.15 -9.94 -32.43
CA LEU A 251 -12.58 -9.95 -33.75
C LEU A 251 -11.12 -10.47 -33.69
N ILE A 252 -10.84 -11.63 -34.30
CA ILE A 252 -9.47 -12.09 -34.55
C ILE A 252 -9.02 -11.53 -35.91
N GLU A 253 -8.09 -10.60 -35.87
CA GLU A 253 -7.40 -10.12 -37.06
C GLU A 253 -6.05 -10.83 -37.16
N THR A 254 -5.80 -11.51 -38.29
CA THR A 254 -4.52 -12.16 -38.58
C THR A 254 -4.13 -11.94 -40.02
N ARG A 255 -2.84 -11.88 -40.34
CA ARG A 255 -2.37 -11.75 -41.71
C ARG A 255 -2.13 -13.11 -42.35
N ASP A 256 -1.55 -14.04 -41.59
CA ASP A 256 -1.22 -15.38 -42.13
C ASP A 256 -1.45 -16.45 -41.07
N LEU A 257 -2.37 -17.36 -41.30
CA LEU A 257 -2.53 -18.60 -40.55
C LEU A 257 -2.01 -19.75 -41.39
N GLN A 258 -1.02 -20.46 -40.87
CA GLN A 258 -0.56 -21.73 -41.46
C GLN A 258 -0.90 -22.86 -40.50
N ALA A 259 -1.66 -23.84 -40.93
CA ALA A 259 -1.91 -25.05 -40.18
C ALA A 259 -1.43 -26.28 -40.94
N ARG A 260 -0.77 -27.19 -40.22
CA ARG A 260 -0.32 -28.47 -40.74
C ARG A 260 -0.72 -29.56 -39.77
N GLY A 261 -1.05 -30.73 -40.32
CA GLY A 261 -1.38 -31.83 -39.43
C GLY A 261 -1.44 -33.17 -40.10
N GLN A 262 -1.55 -34.17 -39.27
CA GLN A 262 -1.72 -35.55 -39.67
C GLN A 262 -2.90 -36.15 -38.92
N VAL A 263 -3.74 -36.86 -39.62
CA VAL A 263 -4.86 -37.61 -39.11
C VAL A 263 -4.72 -39.06 -39.55
N HIS A 264 -4.75 -39.98 -38.62
CA HIS A 264 -4.68 -41.42 -38.87
C HIS A 264 -6.08 -42.02 -38.69
N LEU A 265 -6.54 -42.66 -39.76
CA LEU A 265 -7.81 -43.38 -39.76
C LEU A 265 -7.51 -44.88 -39.70
N ASP A 266 -8.39 -45.65 -39.04
CA ASP A 266 -8.34 -47.11 -39.08
C ASP A 266 -8.89 -47.65 -40.42
N ALA A 267 -8.84 -48.97 -40.63
CA ALA A 267 -9.36 -49.64 -41.84
C ALA A 267 -10.85 -49.42 -42.07
N SER A 268 -11.60 -49.03 -41.05
CA SER A 268 -13.04 -48.68 -41.16
C SER A 268 -13.27 -47.19 -41.45
N GLY A 269 -12.18 -46.39 -41.47
CA GLY A 269 -12.27 -44.94 -41.69
C GLY A 269 -12.52 -44.10 -40.41
N ARG A 270 -12.48 -44.74 -39.21
CA ARG A 270 -12.64 -44.04 -37.95
C ARG A 270 -11.34 -43.40 -37.53
N LEU A 271 -11.44 -42.22 -36.87
CA LEU A 271 -10.33 -41.50 -36.30
C LEU A 271 -9.62 -42.37 -35.26
N LYS A 272 -8.30 -42.60 -35.41
CA LYS A 272 -7.46 -43.33 -34.47
C LYS A 272 -6.53 -42.39 -33.68
N LYS A 273 -5.87 -41.52 -34.38
CA LYS A 273 -4.89 -40.58 -33.86
C LYS A 273 -4.80 -39.36 -34.77
N TRP A 274 -4.54 -38.21 -34.17
CA TRP A 274 -4.30 -36.99 -34.96
C TRP A 274 -3.25 -36.11 -34.31
N ASN A 275 -2.57 -35.32 -35.09
CA ASN A 275 -1.76 -34.22 -34.69
C ASN A 275 -2.00 -33.03 -35.61
N VAL A 276 -2.03 -31.84 -35.03
CA VAL A 276 -2.21 -30.60 -35.75
C VAL A 276 -1.23 -29.57 -35.18
N SER A 277 -0.54 -28.88 -36.06
CA SER A 277 0.26 -27.72 -35.68
C SER A 277 -0.18 -26.52 -36.50
N GLY A 278 -0.34 -25.39 -35.84
CA GLY A 278 -0.72 -24.12 -36.46
C GLY A 278 0.23 -23.02 -36.07
N GLU A 279 0.49 -22.12 -36.99
CA GLU A 279 1.22 -20.89 -36.74
C GLU A 279 0.41 -19.73 -37.33
N ILE A 280 0.21 -18.73 -36.49
CA ILE A 280 -0.53 -17.52 -36.79
C ILE A 280 0.40 -16.34 -36.59
N GLN A 281 0.51 -15.46 -37.59
CA GLN A 281 1.28 -14.23 -37.46
C GLN A 281 0.36 -13.02 -37.34
N ASN A 282 0.80 -12.06 -36.52
CA ASN A 282 0.08 -10.78 -36.24
C ASN A 282 -1.38 -11.02 -35.84
N VAL A 283 -1.57 -11.76 -34.76
CA VAL A 283 -2.89 -12.02 -34.15
C VAL A 283 -3.36 -10.80 -33.38
N ILE A 284 -4.58 -10.37 -33.61
CA ILE A 284 -5.25 -9.33 -32.79
C ILE A 284 -6.59 -9.91 -32.35
N LEU A 285 -6.81 -9.98 -31.05
CA LEU A 285 -8.02 -10.46 -30.41
C LEU A 285 -8.47 -9.48 -29.33
N GLY A 286 -9.35 -8.57 -29.67
CA GLY A 286 -9.76 -7.48 -28.78
C GLY A 286 -8.57 -6.61 -28.35
N GLN A 287 -8.26 -6.63 -27.06
CA GLN A 287 -7.10 -5.93 -26.49
C GLN A 287 -5.79 -6.73 -26.52
N TYR A 288 -5.87 -8.01 -26.90
CA TYR A 288 -4.73 -8.89 -27.00
C TYR A 288 -4.16 -8.85 -28.41
N SER A 289 -2.84 -8.76 -28.53
CA SER A 289 -2.13 -8.99 -29.80
C SER A 289 -0.91 -9.85 -29.57
N ALA A 290 -0.52 -10.60 -30.61
CA ALA A 290 0.73 -11.37 -30.62
C ALA A 290 1.36 -11.33 -32.01
N GLN A 291 2.69 -11.23 -32.06
CA GLN A 291 3.43 -11.28 -33.34
C GLN A 291 3.37 -12.67 -33.94
N ARG A 292 3.46 -13.70 -33.10
CA ARG A 292 3.41 -15.09 -33.53
C ARG A 292 2.69 -15.94 -32.46
N LEU A 293 1.70 -16.70 -32.88
CA LEU A 293 1.04 -17.73 -32.07
C LEU A 293 1.27 -19.10 -32.76
N SER A 294 1.87 -20.03 -32.04
CA SER A 294 2.08 -21.40 -32.52
C SER A 294 1.27 -22.35 -31.63
N VAL A 295 0.55 -23.28 -32.25
CA VAL A 295 -0.26 -24.27 -31.55
C VAL A 295 0.07 -25.65 -32.08
N ARG A 296 0.26 -26.61 -31.19
CA ARG A 296 0.43 -28.03 -31.56
C ARG A 296 -0.51 -28.86 -30.73
N LEU A 297 -1.41 -29.58 -31.35
CA LEU A 297 -2.40 -30.45 -30.70
C LEU A 297 -2.18 -31.88 -31.14
N THR A 298 -2.30 -32.84 -30.27
CA THR A 298 -2.27 -34.27 -30.58
C THR A 298 -3.41 -34.95 -29.80
N GLY A 299 -4.04 -35.92 -30.44
CA GLY A 299 -5.17 -36.62 -29.80
C GLY A 299 -5.31 -38.03 -30.36
N GLY A 300 -6.13 -38.85 -29.67
CA GLY A 300 -6.54 -40.18 -30.03
C GLY A 300 -7.94 -40.17 -30.68
N SER A 301 -8.63 -41.30 -30.49
CA SER A 301 -10.00 -41.49 -30.97
C SER A 301 -11.03 -40.69 -30.22
N SER A 302 -10.73 -40.27 -28.98
CA SER A 302 -11.58 -39.42 -28.15
C SER A 302 -10.93 -38.10 -27.83
N TRP A 303 -11.73 -37.06 -27.59
CA TRP A 303 -11.27 -35.75 -27.18
C TRP A 303 -10.52 -35.74 -25.83
N ASN A 304 -10.83 -36.71 -24.98
CA ASN A 304 -10.19 -36.85 -23.66
C ASN A 304 -8.70 -37.24 -23.71
N GLU A 305 -8.27 -37.75 -24.90
CA GLU A 305 -6.88 -38.11 -25.18
C GLU A 305 -6.09 -36.94 -25.79
N THR A 306 -6.72 -35.76 -25.92
CA THR A 306 -6.12 -34.60 -26.55
C THR A 306 -5.10 -33.97 -25.59
N THR A 307 -3.90 -33.81 -26.11
CA THR A 307 -2.83 -33.02 -25.46
C THR A 307 -2.37 -31.95 -26.44
N GLY A 308 -1.91 -30.82 -25.90
CA GLY A 308 -1.49 -29.74 -26.76
C GLY A 308 -0.41 -28.87 -26.14
N PHE A 309 0.24 -28.15 -27.01
CA PHE A 309 1.19 -27.10 -26.68
C PHE A 309 0.87 -25.86 -27.51
N ALA A 310 0.82 -24.71 -26.87
CA ALA A 310 0.68 -23.43 -27.53
C ALA A 310 1.80 -22.49 -27.05
N SER A 311 2.35 -21.70 -27.97
CA SER A 311 3.29 -20.65 -27.60
C SER A 311 2.95 -19.36 -28.35
N ALA A 312 2.99 -18.23 -27.65
CA ALA A 312 2.77 -16.91 -28.21
C ALA A 312 3.97 -16.02 -27.92
N HIS A 313 4.53 -15.43 -28.96
CA HIS A 313 5.68 -14.54 -28.88
C HIS A 313 5.28 -13.10 -29.24
N GLY A 314 5.88 -12.14 -28.55
CA GLY A 314 5.58 -10.73 -28.75
C GLY A 314 4.11 -10.41 -28.45
N SER A 315 3.56 -11.09 -27.45
CA SER A 315 2.18 -10.89 -27.00
C SER A 315 2.07 -9.59 -26.25
N THR A 316 1.01 -8.83 -26.51
CA THR A 316 0.68 -7.61 -25.78
C THR A 316 -0.79 -7.59 -25.44
N VAL A 317 -1.10 -7.03 -24.26
CA VAL A 317 -2.45 -6.66 -23.85
C VAL A 317 -2.42 -5.17 -23.61
N SER A 318 -3.46 -4.45 -23.97
CA SER A 318 -3.49 -2.98 -23.83
C SER A 318 -2.97 -2.52 -22.47
N GLY A 319 -1.88 -1.76 -22.46
CA GLY A 319 -1.23 -1.23 -21.28
C GLY A 319 -0.23 -2.16 -20.57
N PHE A 320 -0.06 -3.42 -21.00
CA PHE A 320 0.95 -4.33 -20.45
C PHE A 320 2.20 -4.43 -21.33
N PRO A 321 3.37 -4.71 -20.75
CA PRO A 321 4.59 -4.95 -21.51
C PRO A 321 4.46 -6.21 -22.37
N ALA A 322 5.27 -6.31 -23.41
CA ALA A 322 5.27 -7.48 -24.29
C ALA A 322 5.70 -8.75 -23.53
N PHE A 323 4.96 -9.83 -23.70
CA PHE A 323 5.21 -11.09 -23.02
C PHE A 323 5.24 -12.29 -23.97
N GLN A 324 5.81 -13.38 -23.49
CA GLN A 324 5.78 -14.69 -24.14
C GLN A 324 4.89 -15.62 -23.32
N LEU A 325 4.04 -16.37 -23.99
CA LEU A 325 3.15 -17.34 -23.40
C LEU A 325 3.44 -18.72 -23.94
N GLU A 326 3.65 -19.69 -23.08
CA GLU A 326 3.66 -21.11 -23.40
C GLU A 326 2.54 -21.80 -22.63
N ALA A 327 1.76 -22.62 -23.29
CA ALA A 327 0.66 -23.34 -22.69
C ALA A 327 0.63 -24.80 -23.13
N LYS A 328 0.36 -25.71 -22.20
CA LYS A 328 0.19 -27.14 -22.42
C LYS A 328 -1.25 -27.53 -22.11
N LEU A 329 -1.94 -28.04 -23.13
CA LEU A 329 -3.31 -28.53 -23.00
C LEU A 329 -3.31 -29.96 -22.45
N ARG A 330 -4.13 -30.20 -21.42
CA ARG A 330 -4.47 -31.53 -20.90
C ARG A 330 -5.97 -31.62 -20.67
N TYR A 331 -6.54 -32.82 -20.76
CA TYR A 331 -7.90 -33.10 -20.31
C TYR A 331 -7.86 -33.78 -18.95
N ALA A 332 -8.68 -33.32 -18.01
CA ALA A 332 -8.84 -33.97 -16.73
C ALA A 332 -9.71 -35.23 -16.91
N GLN A 333 -9.24 -36.40 -16.42
CA GLN A 333 -10.00 -37.66 -16.48
C GLN A 333 -11.37 -37.57 -15.82
N ALA A 334 -11.50 -36.77 -14.76
CA ALA A 334 -12.75 -36.58 -14.01
C ALA A 334 -13.76 -35.64 -14.69
N ALA A 335 -13.35 -34.83 -15.68
CA ALA A 335 -14.19 -33.84 -16.33
C ALA A 335 -13.85 -33.77 -17.85
N PRO A 336 -14.32 -34.73 -18.65
CA PRO A 336 -13.90 -34.86 -20.04
C PRO A 336 -14.25 -33.68 -20.96
N PHE A 337 -15.13 -32.78 -20.51
CA PHE A 337 -15.52 -31.57 -21.25
C PHE A 337 -14.87 -30.28 -20.72
N SER A 338 -13.96 -30.39 -19.76
CA SER A 338 -13.27 -29.23 -19.17
C SER A 338 -11.77 -29.34 -19.45
N PRO A 339 -11.28 -28.75 -20.56
CA PRO A 339 -9.86 -28.72 -20.87
C PRO A 339 -9.10 -27.95 -19.81
N LEU A 340 -7.94 -28.47 -19.44
CA LEU A 340 -6.98 -27.85 -18.54
C LEU A 340 -5.76 -27.38 -19.35
N LEU A 341 -5.42 -26.11 -19.25
CA LEU A 341 -4.24 -25.53 -19.87
C LEU A 341 -3.21 -25.22 -18.78
N ASP A 342 -2.10 -25.92 -18.76
CA ASP A 342 -0.93 -25.48 -17.99
C ASP A 342 -0.23 -24.39 -18.79
N PHE A 343 0.03 -23.24 -18.19
CA PHE A 343 0.69 -22.13 -18.87
C PHE A 343 1.95 -21.67 -18.15
N ASN A 344 2.91 -21.21 -18.95
CA ASN A 344 4.05 -20.41 -18.51
C ASN A 344 4.01 -19.07 -19.26
N LEU A 345 4.03 -17.99 -18.53
CA LEU A 345 4.08 -16.63 -19.06
C LEU A 345 5.38 -15.99 -18.62
N SER A 346 6.07 -15.33 -19.54
CA SER A 346 7.29 -14.59 -19.25
C SER A 346 7.32 -13.26 -19.99
N THR A 347 7.80 -12.21 -19.30
CA THR A 347 8.06 -10.90 -19.89
C THR A 347 9.31 -10.33 -19.21
N GLY A 348 10.35 -10.01 -19.98
CA GLY A 348 11.62 -9.56 -19.43
C GLY A 348 12.07 -10.42 -18.27
N SER A 349 12.02 -9.87 -17.05
CA SER A 349 12.36 -10.55 -15.79
C SER A 349 11.14 -11.16 -15.07
N SER A 350 9.90 -10.90 -15.52
CA SER A 350 8.68 -11.42 -14.91
C SER A 350 8.30 -12.80 -15.44
N GLN A 351 7.83 -13.67 -14.55
CA GLN A 351 7.41 -15.03 -14.90
C GLN A 351 6.17 -15.42 -14.11
N ALA A 352 5.26 -16.17 -14.74
CA ALA A 352 4.11 -16.77 -14.08
C ALA A 352 3.84 -18.16 -14.66
N HIS A 353 3.49 -19.10 -13.79
CA HIS A 353 3.03 -20.43 -14.20
C HIS A 353 1.77 -20.83 -13.44
N GLY A 354 0.93 -21.56 -14.13
CA GLY A 354 -0.35 -21.95 -13.54
C GLY A 354 -1.18 -22.82 -14.49
N THR A 355 -2.45 -22.90 -14.18
CA THR A 355 -3.42 -23.66 -14.96
C THR A 355 -4.64 -22.82 -15.32
N ILE A 356 -5.19 -23.01 -16.50
CA ILE A 356 -6.46 -22.42 -16.93
C ILE A 356 -7.44 -23.56 -17.18
N GLN A 357 -8.59 -23.52 -16.54
CA GLN A 357 -9.68 -24.46 -16.74
C GLN A 357 -10.89 -23.74 -17.33
N LEU A 358 -11.38 -24.22 -18.46
CA LEU A 358 -12.64 -23.77 -19.03
C LEU A 358 -13.79 -24.35 -18.18
N LYS A 359 -14.66 -23.49 -17.69
CA LYS A 359 -15.87 -23.85 -16.93
C LYS A 359 -17.11 -23.83 -17.85
N PRO A 360 -18.22 -24.45 -17.45
CA PRO A 360 -19.51 -24.33 -18.16
C PRO A 360 -19.87 -22.85 -18.37
N HIS A 361 -20.58 -22.55 -19.46
CA HIS A 361 -21.01 -21.20 -19.86
C HIS A 361 -19.86 -20.27 -20.32
N GLY A 362 -18.70 -20.84 -20.68
CA GLY A 362 -17.57 -20.06 -21.23
C GLY A 362 -16.73 -19.32 -20.19
N ASN A 363 -16.96 -19.51 -18.92
CA ASN A 363 -16.14 -18.91 -17.85
C ASN A 363 -14.80 -19.63 -17.72
N TYR A 364 -13.80 -18.94 -17.17
CA TYR A 364 -12.46 -19.49 -16.94
C TYR A 364 -12.10 -19.46 -15.46
N LEU A 365 -11.49 -20.55 -15.01
CA LEU A 365 -10.78 -20.61 -13.73
C LEU A 365 -9.29 -20.64 -14.03
N VAL A 366 -8.55 -19.65 -13.53
CA VAL A 366 -7.09 -19.58 -13.65
C VAL A 366 -6.49 -19.76 -12.27
N GLU A 367 -5.67 -20.80 -12.11
CA GLU A 367 -4.92 -21.06 -10.88
C GLU A 367 -3.45 -20.77 -11.15
N ILE A 368 -2.91 -19.75 -10.52
CA ILE A 368 -1.49 -19.38 -10.60
C ILE A 368 -0.79 -20.04 -9.42
N GLY A 369 0.04 -21.03 -9.70
CA GLY A 369 0.84 -21.70 -8.68
C GLY A 369 1.91 -20.78 -8.10
N HIS A 370 2.60 -20.09 -9.01
CA HIS A 370 3.65 -19.12 -8.67
C HIS A 370 3.79 -18.09 -9.79
N ALA A 371 3.88 -16.82 -9.40
CA ALA A 371 4.28 -15.76 -10.32
C ALA A 371 5.29 -14.83 -9.62
N ASN A 372 6.33 -14.48 -10.34
CA ASN A 372 7.31 -13.47 -9.95
C ASN A 372 7.20 -12.31 -10.95
N VAL A 373 6.74 -11.17 -10.48
CA VAL A 373 6.48 -9.98 -11.28
C VAL A 373 7.51 -8.93 -10.95
N ASP A 374 8.32 -8.53 -11.92
CA ASP A 374 9.22 -7.39 -11.79
C ASP A 374 8.41 -6.10 -11.79
N THR A 375 8.50 -5.35 -10.72
CA THR A 375 7.69 -4.15 -10.54
C THR A 375 8.07 -3.03 -11.49
N GLN A 376 9.30 -2.98 -11.97
CA GLN A 376 9.73 -1.96 -12.93
C GLN A 376 8.99 -2.09 -14.27
N GLU A 377 8.64 -3.33 -14.66
CA GLU A 377 7.88 -3.58 -15.89
C GLU A 377 6.41 -3.13 -15.77
N PHE A 378 5.86 -3.04 -14.54
CA PHE A 378 4.43 -2.82 -14.31
C PHE A 378 4.09 -1.48 -13.64
N GLN A 379 5.05 -0.79 -13.03
CA GLN A 379 4.79 0.47 -12.32
C GLN A 379 4.24 1.60 -13.20
N ASP A 380 4.55 1.57 -14.49
CA ASP A 380 4.12 2.57 -15.47
C ASP A 380 2.76 2.26 -16.13
N LEU A 381 2.13 1.15 -15.76
CA LEU A 381 0.81 0.79 -16.28
C LEU A 381 -0.22 1.88 -15.93
N ALA A 382 -1.10 2.17 -16.89
CA ALA A 382 -2.06 3.27 -16.79
C ALA A 382 -2.98 3.20 -15.56
N PHE A 383 -3.24 2.00 -15.02
CA PHE A 383 -4.04 1.81 -13.82
C PHE A 383 -3.21 1.77 -12.52
N VAL A 384 -1.93 1.39 -12.59
CA VAL A 384 -1.02 1.32 -11.42
C VAL A 384 -0.42 2.69 -11.10
N ARG A 385 0.03 3.40 -12.12
CA ARG A 385 0.68 4.70 -12.00
C ARG A 385 -0.13 5.76 -11.21
N PRO A 386 -1.46 5.92 -11.40
CA PRO A 386 -2.25 6.86 -10.62
C PRO A 386 -2.32 6.51 -9.12
N MET A 387 -2.23 5.23 -8.77
CA MET A 387 -2.24 4.78 -7.38
C MET A 387 -0.90 5.02 -6.67
N LEU A 388 0.21 4.84 -7.38
CA LEU A 388 1.55 4.92 -6.83
C LEU A 388 2.09 6.35 -6.75
N ARG A 389 1.80 7.18 -7.77
CA ARG A 389 2.30 8.56 -7.86
C ARG A 389 1.97 9.43 -6.66
N PRO A 390 0.72 9.52 -6.18
CA PRO A 390 0.39 10.37 -5.05
C PRO A 390 1.10 9.94 -3.77
N LEU A 391 1.27 8.65 -3.58
CA LEU A 391 1.96 8.07 -2.43
C LEU A 391 3.49 8.11 -2.61
N GLN A 392 3.97 8.44 -3.83
CA GLN A 392 5.38 8.32 -4.24
C GLN A 392 5.97 6.94 -3.85
N ILE A 393 5.12 5.92 -3.78
CA ILE A 393 5.53 4.55 -3.52
C ILE A 393 6.20 4.03 -4.80
N SER A 394 7.46 3.63 -4.74
CA SER A 394 7.99 2.67 -5.68
C SER A 394 7.63 1.28 -5.15
N LEU A 395 6.85 0.52 -5.90
CA LEU A 395 6.73 -0.91 -5.65
C LEU A 395 8.16 -1.47 -5.64
N GLY A 396 8.45 -2.36 -4.70
CA GLY A 396 9.78 -2.94 -4.56
C GLY A 396 10.32 -3.60 -5.83
N ASP A 397 11.34 -4.41 -5.70
CA ASP A 397 11.99 -5.01 -6.87
C ASP A 397 11.10 -6.08 -7.53
N SER A 398 10.29 -6.83 -6.75
CA SER A 398 9.39 -7.86 -7.28
C SER A 398 8.14 -8.09 -6.43
N ILE A 399 7.09 -8.56 -7.10
CA ILE A 399 5.86 -9.08 -6.48
C ILE A 399 5.80 -10.58 -6.76
N LEU A 400 5.76 -11.36 -5.71
CA LEU A 400 5.52 -12.80 -5.77
C LEU A 400 4.05 -13.08 -5.50
N LEU A 401 3.39 -13.78 -6.41
CA LEU A 401 2.04 -14.32 -6.23
C LEU A 401 2.13 -15.83 -6.08
N ASN A 402 1.47 -16.36 -5.05
CA ASN A 402 1.43 -17.80 -4.82
C ASN A 402 -0.01 -18.24 -4.55
N GLN A 403 -0.35 -19.43 -5.04
CA GLN A 403 -1.67 -20.04 -4.80
C GLN A 403 -2.80 -19.03 -5.13
N THR A 404 -2.70 -18.38 -6.28
CA THR A 404 -3.65 -17.37 -6.71
C THR A 404 -4.71 -17.99 -7.61
N THR A 405 -5.97 -17.72 -7.30
CA THR A 405 -7.13 -18.20 -8.06
C THR A 405 -7.84 -17.01 -8.67
N LEU A 406 -8.08 -17.06 -9.98
CA LEU A 406 -8.83 -16.04 -10.73
C LEU A 406 -10.05 -16.68 -11.38
N HIS A 407 -11.19 -16.08 -11.20
CA HIS A 407 -12.41 -16.41 -11.95
C HIS A 407 -12.66 -15.32 -12.99
N LEU A 408 -12.70 -15.71 -14.25
CA LEU A 408 -12.96 -14.81 -15.36
C LEU A 408 -14.30 -15.17 -16.02
N ASN A 409 -15.00 -14.17 -16.54
CA ASN A 409 -16.17 -14.39 -17.36
C ASN A 409 -15.79 -14.82 -18.79
N ALA A 410 -16.79 -15.04 -19.64
CA ALA A 410 -16.60 -15.45 -21.02
C ALA A 410 -15.85 -14.40 -21.89
N LEU A 411 -15.81 -13.13 -21.46
CA LEU A 411 -15.06 -12.06 -22.12
C LEU A 411 -13.61 -11.96 -21.62
N GLY A 412 -13.22 -12.80 -20.64
CA GLY A 412 -11.90 -12.75 -20.05
C GLY A 412 -11.73 -11.69 -18.95
N GLU A 413 -12.83 -11.07 -18.47
CA GLU A 413 -12.78 -10.09 -17.38
C GLU A 413 -12.73 -10.78 -16.03
N ILE A 414 -11.87 -10.31 -15.13
CA ILE A 414 -11.73 -10.85 -13.79
C ILE A 414 -12.97 -10.51 -12.96
N GLN A 415 -13.69 -11.54 -12.53
CA GLN A 415 -14.83 -11.41 -11.63
C GLN A 415 -14.41 -11.51 -10.18
N THR A 416 -13.59 -12.51 -9.86
CA THR A 416 -13.01 -12.67 -8.55
C THR A 416 -11.54 -13.09 -8.65
N ALA A 417 -10.72 -12.66 -7.69
CA ALA A 417 -9.36 -13.12 -7.56
C ALA A 417 -9.00 -13.23 -6.08
N ASP A 418 -8.32 -14.28 -5.70
CA ASP A 418 -7.77 -14.44 -4.37
C ASP A 418 -6.43 -15.15 -4.41
N GLY A 419 -5.57 -14.85 -3.44
CA GLY A 419 -4.25 -15.44 -3.39
C GLY A 419 -3.34 -14.85 -2.33
N ARG A 420 -2.13 -15.35 -2.30
CA ARG A 420 -1.05 -14.83 -1.46
C ARG A 420 -0.14 -13.94 -2.29
N LEU A 421 0.24 -12.80 -1.71
CA LEU A 421 1.21 -11.90 -2.30
C LEU A 421 2.40 -11.70 -1.36
N ALA A 422 3.58 -11.54 -1.95
CA ALA A 422 4.75 -11.04 -1.25
C ALA A 422 5.44 -9.99 -2.13
N VAL A 423 5.67 -8.80 -1.59
CA VAL A 423 6.33 -7.69 -2.28
C VAL A 423 7.69 -7.49 -1.66
N SER A 424 8.76 -7.68 -2.44
CA SER A 424 10.14 -7.49 -2.00
C SER A 424 10.68 -6.13 -2.41
N GLY A 425 11.71 -5.64 -1.71
CA GLY A 425 12.40 -4.41 -2.07
C GLY A 425 11.56 -3.14 -1.94
N LEU A 426 10.54 -3.12 -1.07
CA LEU A 426 9.75 -1.93 -0.80
C LEU A 426 10.64 -0.78 -0.31
N LYS A 427 11.11 0.06 -1.23
CA LYS A 427 11.83 1.32 -0.93
C LYS A 427 10.85 2.45 -0.57
N ALA A 428 9.61 2.16 -0.62
CA ALA A 428 8.56 3.08 -0.30
C ALA A 428 8.41 3.18 1.19
N LEU A 429 7.95 4.32 1.61
CA LEU A 429 7.60 4.70 2.97
C LEU A 429 8.72 5.41 3.72
N GLY A 430 9.61 6.14 3.04
CA GLY A 430 10.53 7.08 3.72
C GLY A 430 11.40 6.45 4.81
N ILE A 431 11.54 5.12 4.82
CA ILE A 431 12.51 4.46 5.71
C ILE A 431 13.87 4.87 5.17
N SER A 432 14.45 5.92 5.78
CA SER A 432 15.85 6.24 5.58
C SER A 432 16.64 4.98 5.94
N ALA A 433 17.45 4.50 5.02
CA ALA A 433 18.31 3.34 5.22
C ALA A 433 19.25 3.48 6.44
N ASP A 434 19.32 4.68 7.02
CA ASP A 434 20.22 5.03 8.12
C ASP A 434 19.67 4.68 9.52
N THR A 435 18.37 4.34 9.65
CA THR A 435 17.75 4.09 10.95
C THR A 435 17.31 2.65 11.20
N VAL A 436 17.28 1.80 10.18
CA VAL A 436 17.05 0.36 10.30
C VAL A 436 18.33 -0.34 9.87
N ALA A 437 18.84 -1.23 10.69
CA ALA A 437 20.03 -2.03 10.36
C ALA A 437 19.97 -2.54 8.91
N PRO A 438 21.06 -2.43 8.11
CA PRO A 438 21.02 -2.62 6.66
C PRO A 438 20.77 -4.06 6.18
N GLN A 439 20.17 -4.91 6.99
CA GLN A 439 20.21 -6.35 6.79
C GLN A 439 18.93 -7.06 6.43
N GLN A 440 17.77 -6.43 6.29
CA GLN A 440 16.60 -7.22 5.89
C GLN A 440 15.66 -6.43 4.97
N ASN A 441 15.80 -6.63 3.66
CA ASN A 441 14.72 -6.45 2.69
C ASN A 441 13.62 -7.49 2.99
N LEU A 442 12.91 -7.32 4.10
CA LEU A 442 11.81 -8.20 4.46
C LEU A 442 10.65 -7.94 3.48
N PRO A 443 10.13 -8.97 2.83
CA PRO A 443 8.99 -8.79 1.94
C PRO A 443 7.74 -8.41 2.74
N LEU A 444 6.92 -7.52 2.15
CA LEU A 444 5.53 -7.37 2.56
C LEU A 444 4.77 -8.60 2.11
N VAL A 445 4.25 -9.38 3.04
CA VAL A 445 3.45 -10.59 2.74
C VAL A 445 2.01 -10.39 3.16
N GLY A 446 1.08 -11.01 2.44
CA GLY A 446 -0.34 -10.94 2.79
C GLY A 446 -1.20 -11.76 1.85
N TYR A 447 -2.50 -11.67 2.06
CA TYR A 447 -3.53 -12.23 1.20
C TYR A 447 -4.28 -11.11 0.51
N PHE A 448 -4.65 -11.32 -0.74
CA PHE A 448 -5.57 -10.43 -1.44
C PHE A 448 -6.84 -11.18 -1.82
N ASN A 449 -7.95 -10.46 -1.84
CA ASN A 449 -9.23 -10.91 -2.33
C ASN A 449 -9.88 -9.78 -3.14
N TYR A 450 -10.08 -10.03 -4.41
CA TYR A 450 -10.71 -9.10 -5.35
C TYR A 450 -12.09 -9.64 -5.74
N GLN A 451 -13.09 -8.77 -5.82
CA GLN A 451 -14.43 -9.05 -6.31
C GLN A 451 -14.93 -7.84 -7.09
N ALA A 452 -15.14 -7.99 -8.40
CA ALA A 452 -15.51 -6.91 -9.30
C ALA A 452 -16.84 -6.20 -8.90
N GLU A 453 -17.80 -6.96 -8.36
CA GLU A 453 -19.11 -6.44 -7.95
C GLU A 453 -19.10 -5.71 -6.61
N ARG A 454 -18.03 -5.82 -5.82
CA ARG A 454 -17.93 -5.19 -4.50
C ARG A 454 -17.59 -3.72 -4.64
N SER A 455 -18.58 -2.87 -4.73
CA SER A 455 -18.39 -1.42 -4.73
C SER A 455 -18.51 -0.85 -3.30
N PRO A 456 -17.70 0.16 -2.87
CA PRO A 456 -16.62 0.79 -3.61
C PRO A 456 -15.25 0.10 -3.46
N PHE A 457 -15.12 -0.98 -2.69
CA PHE A 457 -13.88 -1.66 -2.35
C PHE A 457 -13.77 -3.05 -2.99
N PRO A 458 -13.47 -3.15 -4.29
CA PRO A 458 -13.32 -4.43 -4.96
C PRO A 458 -12.12 -5.24 -4.47
N LEU A 459 -11.06 -4.59 -4.02
CA LEU A 459 -9.83 -5.25 -3.55
C LEU A 459 -9.73 -5.18 -2.03
N LYS A 460 -9.58 -6.34 -1.39
CA LYS A 460 -9.24 -6.48 0.03
C LYS A 460 -7.87 -7.13 0.19
N LEU A 461 -7.04 -6.50 0.99
CA LEU A 461 -5.75 -7.03 1.43
C LEU A 461 -5.88 -7.41 2.91
N LYS A 462 -5.54 -8.64 3.24
CA LYS A 462 -5.66 -9.18 4.61
C LYS A 462 -4.32 -9.72 5.08
N GLU A 463 -4.16 -9.73 6.40
CA GLU A 463 -2.97 -10.28 7.06
C GLU A 463 -1.65 -9.74 6.48
N LEU A 464 -1.66 -8.47 6.04
CA LEU A 464 -0.44 -7.81 5.61
C LEU A 464 0.58 -7.84 6.74
N ARG A 465 1.79 -8.26 6.43
CA ARG A 465 2.92 -8.31 7.38
C ARG A 465 4.17 -7.74 6.73
N LEU A 466 4.74 -6.76 7.38
CA LEU A 466 6.03 -6.18 7.03
C LEU A 466 6.83 -6.04 8.32
N ALA A 467 7.79 -6.91 8.55
CA ALA A 467 8.52 -7.00 9.81
C ALA A 467 7.56 -7.13 11.01
N SER A 468 7.54 -6.14 11.91
CA SER A 468 6.64 -6.06 13.07
C SER A 468 5.28 -5.43 12.76
N ILE A 469 5.06 -4.91 11.55
CA ILE A 469 3.81 -4.27 11.14
C ILE A 469 2.85 -5.33 10.61
N ARG A 470 1.61 -5.25 11.05
CA ARG A 470 0.48 -6.02 10.52
C ARG A 470 -0.57 -5.06 10.03
N GLY A 471 -1.32 -5.48 9.00
CA GLY A 471 -2.36 -4.60 8.48
C GLY A 471 -3.39 -5.30 7.62
N GLU A 472 -4.43 -4.54 7.31
CA GLU A 472 -5.48 -4.88 6.36
C GLU A 472 -5.81 -3.64 5.54
N ALA A 473 -6.20 -3.82 4.29
CA ALA A 473 -6.62 -2.72 3.45
C ALA A 473 -7.81 -3.11 2.58
N ASP A 474 -8.77 -2.20 2.45
CA ASP A 474 -9.86 -2.25 1.49
C ASP A 474 -9.64 -1.13 0.47
N CYS A 475 -9.51 -1.46 -0.81
CA CYS A 475 -9.07 -0.52 -1.83
C CYS A 475 -10.00 -0.50 -3.04
N SER A 476 -10.27 0.70 -3.54
CA SER A 476 -10.80 0.91 -4.89
C SER A 476 -9.66 0.85 -5.91
N LEU A 477 -9.91 0.25 -7.07
CA LEU A 477 -8.97 0.24 -8.20
C LEU A 477 -9.18 1.42 -9.16
N LEU A 478 -10.16 2.29 -8.86
CA LEU A 478 -10.43 3.47 -9.66
C LEU A 478 -9.44 4.58 -9.33
N ASN A 479 -9.08 5.38 -10.32
CA ASN A 479 -8.33 6.62 -10.10
C ASN A 479 -9.14 7.54 -9.18
N ALA A 480 -8.49 8.09 -8.14
CA ALA A 480 -9.15 8.85 -7.07
C ALA A 480 -10.24 8.07 -6.29
N GLY A 481 -10.26 6.74 -6.39
CA GLY A 481 -11.19 5.91 -5.61
C GLY A 481 -10.82 5.85 -4.12
N PRO A 482 -11.77 5.47 -3.24
CA PRO A 482 -11.55 5.38 -1.81
C PRO A 482 -10.66 4.18 -1.43
N PHE A 483 -9.96 4.33 -0.32
CA PHE A 483 -9.30 3.22 0.36
C PHE A 483 -9.44 3.33 1.87
N VAL A 484 -9.40 2.19 2.55
CA VAL A 484 -9.35 2.06 4.01
C VAL A 484 -8.15 1.20 4.35
N LEU A 485 -7.32 1.67 5.29
CA LEU A 485 -6.11 0.98 5.74
C LEU A 485 -6.09 0.88 7.25
N ASN A 486 -5.91 -0.32 7.78
CA ASN A 486 -5.67 -0.59 9.19
C ASN A 486 -4.24 -1.12 9.35
N LEU A 487 -3.44 -0.45 10.14
CA LEU A 487 -2.07 -0.85 10.47
C LEU A 487 -1.91 -1.03 11.97
N SER A 488 -1.15 -2.01 12.38
CA SER A 488 -0.79 -2.24 13.78
C SER A 488 0.61 -2.82 13.90
N GLY A 489 1.29 -2.53 15.02
CA GLY A 489 2.63 -3.04 15.29
C GLY A 489 3.62 -1.94 15.61
N THR A 490 4.91 -2.27 15.56
CA THR A 490 5.99 -1.30 15.73
C THR A 490 6.24 -0.61 14.38
N ILE A 491 5.91 0.66 14.29
CA ILE A 491 5.91 1.41 13.03
C ILE A 491 6.94 2.54 13.13
N ALA A 492 7.90 2.56 12.20
CA ALA A 492 8.78 3.72 12.06
C ALA A 492 7.95 4.91 11.52
N PRO A 493 7.88 6.04 12.24
CA PRO A 493 7.04 7.16 11.82
C PRO A 493 7.28 7.64 10.39
N GLY A 494 8.53 7.77 9.97
CA GLY A 494 8.90 8.16 8.61
C GLY A 494 8.35 7.25 7.51
N SER A 495 7.95 6.01 7.86
CA SER A 495 7.33 5.09 6.91
C SER A 495 5.91 5.50 6.52
N LEU A 496 5.29 6.41 7.24
CA LEU A 496 3.92 6.89 7.01
C LEU A 496 3.86 8.32 6.46
N ASP A 497 5.00 8.99 6.29
CA ASP A 497 5.08 10.39 5.88
C ASP A 497 4.25 10.69 4.63
N ARG A 498 4.35 9.81 3.63
CA ARG A 498 3.64 9.98 2.36
C ARG A 498 2.17 9.64 2.41
N LEU A 499 1.79 8.78 3.35
CA LEU A 499 0.38 8.39 3.54
C LEU A 499 -0.38 9.44 4.32
N LEU A 500 0.24 10.03 5.35
CA LEU A 500 -0.40 10.95 6.28
C LEU A 500 -0.12 12.43 5.98
N GLY A 501 0.90 12.71 5.15
CA GLY A 501 1.20 14.05 4.66
C GLY A 501 1.93 14.96 5.63
N ASP A 502 1.95 16.27 5.32
CA ASP A 502 2.80 17.27 5.96
C ASP A 502 2.60 17.38 7.48
N TRP A 503 1.36 17.26 7.95
CA TRP A 503 1.08 17.34 9.39
C TRP A 503 1.79 16.25 10.21
N TRP A 504 1.95 15.06 9.62
CA TRP A 504 2.65 13.95 10.25
C TRP A 504 4.16 14.20 10.28
N ILE A 505 4.72 14.69 9.20
CA ILE A 505 6.13 15.05 9.11
C ILE A 505 6.47 16.15 10.14
N GLU A 506 5.67 17.21 10.21
CA GLU A 506 5.87 18.30 11.17
C GLU A 506 5.73 17.83 12.62
N LEU A 507 4.80 16.94 12.90
CA LEU A 507 4.66 16.33 14.23
C LEU A 507 5.95 15.62 14.65
N TRP A 508 6.53 14.79 13.79
CA TRP A 508 7.70 13.97 14.15
C TRP A 508 9.01 14.75 14.19
N LYS A 509 9.11 15.91 13.59
CA LYS A 509 10.24 16.83 13.79
C LYS A 509 10.41 17.28 15.25
N LEU A 510 9.36 17.26 16.04
CA LEU A 510 9.38 17.58 17.45
C LEU A 510 10.03 16.49 18.32
N PHE A 511 10.29 15.30 17.75
CA PHE A 511 10.87 14.14 18.40
C PHE A 511 12.27 13.81 17.86
N PRO A 512 13.33 14.50 18.28
CA PRO A 512 14.69 14.27 17.74
C PRO A 512 15.25 12.89 18.09
N ARG A 513 14.72 12.23 19.11
CA ARG A 513 15.11 10.88 19.54
C ARG A 513 13.90 10.12 20.07
N TYR A 514 13.67 8.91 19.57
CA TYR A 514 12.62 8.03 20.04
C TYR A 514 12.95 6.57 19.70
N GLU A 515 12.36 5.64 20.46
CA GLU A 515 12.23 4.25 20.04
C GLU A 515 11.04 4.12 19.10
N ASN A 516 11.11 3.21 18.13
CA ASN A 516 10.01 3.00 17.19
C ASN A 516 8.70 2.72 17.94
N PRO A 517 7.67 3.54 17.75
CA PRO A 517 6.42 3.43 18.48
C PRO A 517 5.63 2.16 18.14
N SER A 518 4.94 1.61 19.13
CA SER A 518 3.84 0.70 18.89
C SER A 518 2.61 1.51 18.48
N ALA A 519 2.04 1.21 17.33
CA ALA A 519 0.93 1.97 16.80
C ALA A 519 -0.19 1.07 16.26
N MET A 520 -1.40 1.59 16.32
CA MET A 520 -2.58 1.10 15.64
C MET A 520 -3.19 2.30 14.91
N ILE A 521 -3.18 2.27 13.58
CA ILE A 521 -3.55 3.40 12.75
C ILE A 521 -4.60 2.95 11.74
N PHE A 522 -5.70 3.66 11.70
CA PHE A 522 -6.77 3.56 10.72
C PHE A 522 -6.74 4.78 9.82
N VAL A 523 -6.73 4.57 8.52
CA VAL A 523 -6.77 5.64 7.50
C VAL A 523 -7.90 5.34 6.53
N GLU A 524 -8.74 6.32 6.28
CA GLU A 524 -9.77 6.32 5.25
C GLU A 524 -9.56 7.56 4.37
N SER A 525 -9.26 7.35 3.10
CA SER A 525 -8.94 8.42 2.16
C SER A 525 -9.23 8.00 0.72
N HIS A 526 -8.83 8.83 -0.23
CA HIS A 526 -8.92 8.58 -1.66
C HIS A 526 -7.54 8.61 -2.29
N TRP A 527 -7.33 7.83 -3.34
CA TRP A 527 -6.07 7.85 -4.08
C TRP A 527 -5.78 9.25 -4.63
N GLY A 528 -4.60 9.77 -4.34
CA GLY A 528 -4.20 11.11 -4.77
C GLY A 528 -4.67 12.27 -3.90
N ALA A 529 -5.48 12.02 -2.87
CA ALA A 529 -5.84 13.02 -1.88
C ALA A 529 -4.90 12.91 -0.66
N PRO A 530 -4.18 13.97 -0.27
CA PRO A 530 -3.30 13.93 0.91
C PRO A 530 -4.09 13.90 2.22
N THR A 531 -5.38 14.17 2.17
CA THR A 531 -6.24 14.40 3.31
C THR A 531 -7.36 13.37 3.35
N GLY A 532 -7.36 12.57 4.40
CA GLY A 532 -8.42 11.62 4.68
C GLY A 532 -8.74 11.60 6.17
N ILE A 533 -9.62 10.71 6.59
CA ILE A 533 -9.85 10.43 8.01
C ILE A 533 -8.71 9.54 8.49
N THR A 534 -7.96 10.02 9.48
CA THR A 534 -6.92 9.24 10.16
C THR A 534 -7.28 9.09 11.63
N LYS A 535 -7.39 7.88 12.11
CA LYS A 535 -7.59 7.56 13.53
C LYS A 535 -6.48 6.64 13.98
N GLY A 536 -5.97 6.82 15.19
CA GLY A 536 -4.90 5.97 15.67
C GLY A 536 -4.68 6.03 17.16
N ARG A 537 -3.99 5.01 17.64
CA ARG A 537 -3.39 4.96 18.96
C ARG A 537 -1.92 4.64 18.77
N VAL A 538 -1.07 5.46 19.39
CA VAL A 538 0.39 5.35 19.31
C VAL A 538 0.93 5.31 20.71
N GLU A 539 1.78 4.35 21.02
CA GLU A 539 2.48 4.25 22.30
C GLU A 539 3.97 4.44 22.04
N LEU A 540 4.52 5.52 22.64
CA LEU A 540 5.95 5.80 22.58
C LEU A 540 6.59 5.50 23.93
N LYS A 541 7.85 5.08 23.88
CA LYS A 541 8.70 4.84 25.04
C LYS A 541 10.05 5.47 24.81
N ASN A 542 10.69 5.95 25.89
CA ASN A 542 12.06 6.46 25.91
C ASN A 542 12.33 7.48 24.78
N PHE A 543 11.59 8.56 24.76
CA PHE A 543 11.70 9.56 23.71
C PHE A 543 12.10 10.94 24.25
N VAL A 544 12.58 11.78 23.34
CA VAL A 544 12.84 13.19 23.60
C VAL A 544 11.84 14.02 22.79
N PHE A 545 11.11 14.89 23.44
CA PHE A 545 10.17 15.82 22.80
C PHE A 545 10.61 17.25 23.11
N LEU A 546 10.84 18.04 22.06
CA LEU A 546 11.36 19.42 22.16
C LEU A 546 12.57 19.55 23.10
N GLY A 547 13.45 18.57 23.10
CA GLY A 547 14.66 18.56 23.94
C GLY A 547 14.46 18.03 25.38
N ALA A 548 13.24 17.80 25.83
CA ALA A 548 12.95 17.22 27.13
C ALA A 548 12.77 15.69 27.04
N PRO A 549 13.29 14.92 28.01
CA PRO A 549 13.15 13.46 28.02
C PRO A 549 11.77 13.06 28.57
N PHE A 550 11.20 12.00 27.99
CA PHE A 550 9.96 11.37 28.44
C PHE A 550 10.10 9.85 28.42
N ARG A 551 9.45 9.19 29.39
CA ARG A 551 9.47 7.73 29.53
C ARG A 551 8.45 7.03 28.64
N SER A 552 7.23 7.55 28.62
CA SER A 552 6.15 6.94 27.85
C SER A 552 5.02 7.92 27.60
N VAL A 553 4.28 7.68 26.53
CA VAL A 553 3.00 8.33 26.25
C VAL A 553 2.11 7.38 25.45
N ALA A 554 0.82 7.40 25.72
CA ALA A 554 -0.20 6.84 24.85
C ALA A 554 -0.91 8.00 24.14
N VAL A 555 -0.84 8.01 22.83
CA VAL A 555 -1.39 9.07 21.97
C VAL A 555 -2.59 8.54 21.22
N ARG A 556 -3.71 9.26 21.25
CA ARG A 556 -4.85 9.05 20.38
C ARG A 556 -4.84 10.11 19.30
N ILE A 557 -4.93 9.68 18.04
CA ILE A 557 -4.98 10.58 16.89
C ILE A 557 -6.36 10.48 16.25
N ASP A 558 -6.94 11.62 15.91
CA ASP A 558 -8.17 11.74 15.11
C ASP A 558 -8.00 12.94 14.19
N ALA A 559 -7.72 12.69 12.93
CA ALA A 559 -7.42 13.70 11.94
C ALA A 559 -8.37 13.60 10.74
N ASN A 560 -8.76 14.75 10.22
CA ASN A 560 -9.50 14.87 8.97
C ASN A 560 -9.02 16.13 8.21
N GLU A 561 -9.60 16.39 7.05
CA GLU A 561 -9.23 17.53 6.20
C GLU A 561 -9.26 18.91 6.90
N LYS A 562 -10.07 19.07 7.93
CA LYS A 562 -10.27 20.36 8.61
C LYS A 562 -9.54 20.43 9.95
N LYS A 563 -9.43 19.32 10.66
CA LYS A 563 -8.89 19.29 12.02
C LYS A 563 -8.08 18.04 12.29
N THR A 564 -7.02 18.20 13.08
CA THR A 564 -6.28 17.09 13.68
C THR A 564 -6.38 17.22 15.19
N PHE A 565 -6.94 16.20 15.83
CA PHE A 565 -6.99 16.06 17.28
C PHE A 565 -5.97 15.01 17.72
N ILE A 566 -5.14 15.37 18.69
CA ILE A 566 -4.18 14.48 19.34
C ILE A 566 -4.50 14.48 20.84
N GLY A 567 -5.01 13.36 21.34
CA GLY A 567 -5.21 13.13 22.76
C GLY A 567 -3.95 12.48 23.34
N LEU A 568 -3.44 13.03 24.44
CA LEU A 568 -2.28 12.53 25.17
C LEU A 568 -2.77 11.90 26.46
N HIS A 569 -2.51 10.62 26.64
CA HIS A 569 -2.84 9.88 27.85
C HIS A 569 -1.55 9.41 28.51
N GLN A 570 -1.43 9.66 29.82
CA GLN A 570 -0.29 9.21 30.62
C GLN A 570 1.08 9.58 30.01
N LEU A 571 1.23 10.86 29.61
CA LEU A 571 2.53 11.37 29.18
C LEU A 571 3.45 11.45 30.41
N ALA A 572 4.27 10.43 30.60
CA ALA A 572 5.19 10.31 31.73
C ALA A 572 6.49 11.06 31.44
N GLY A 573 6.73 12.12 32.22
CA GLY A 573 7.92 12.97 32.08
C GLY A 573 9.21 12.36 32.62
N GLY A 574 10.33 12.92 32.21
CA GLY A 574 11.66 12.62 32.68
C GLY A 574 12.11 11.16 32.52
N THR A 575 13.05 10.74 33.33
CA THR A 575 13.63 9.40 33.36
C THR A 575 13.17 8.57 34.57
N GLU A 576 12.59 9.22 35.59
CA GLU A 576 12.16 8.58 36.82
C GLU A 576 10.66 8.74 37.08
N ALA A 577 10.06 7.86 37.89
CA ALA A 577 8.62 7.91 38.18
C ALA A 577 8.20 9.20 38.89
N LYS A 578 9.10 9.79 39.71
CA LYS A 578 8.87 11.06 40.44
C LYS A 578 8.79 12.28 39.52
N ASP A 579 9.17 12.16 38.28
CA ASP A 579 9.14 13.28 37.33
C ASP A 579 7.73 13.64 36.85
N GLY A 580 6.74 12.86 37.26
CA GLY A 580 5.32 13.13 37.08
C GLY A 580 4.77 12.69 35.72
N GLN A 581 3.51 12.95 35.52
CA GLN A 581 2.78 12.65 34.31
C GLN A 581 1.73 13.69 33.98
N VAL A 582 1.36 13.83 32.72
CA VAL A 582 0.27 14.72 32.30
C VAL A 582 -0.63 14.00 31.27
N GLU A 583 -1.87 14.49 31.23
CA GLU A 583 -2.85 14.14 30.20
C GLU A 583 -3.30 15.41 29.49
N GLY A 584 -3.87 15.27 28.32
CA GLY A 584 -4.41 16.40 27.59
C GLY A 584 -4.64 16.19 26.13
N SER A 585 -4.69 17.29 25.39
CA SER A 585 -4.92 17.25 23.95
C SER A 585 -4.23 18.39 23.22
N ALA A 586 -3.96 18.14 21.95
CA ALA A 586 -3.55 19.15 20.98
C ALA A 586 -4.51 19.11 19.79
N VAL A 587 -4.97 20.27 19.35
CA VAL A 587 -5.90 20.41 18.24
C VAL A 587 -5.34 21.38 17.21
N TRP A 588 -5.16 20.92 15.97
CA TRP A 588 -4.87 21.77 14.81
C TRP A 588 -6.15 22.00 14.02
N ASP A 589 -6.38 23.23 13.62
CA ASP A 589 -7.49 23.63 12.75
C ASP A 589 -6.90 24.10 11.41
N TRP A 590 -6.91 23.21 10.41
CA TRP A 590 -6.34 23.42 9.09
C TRP A 590 -7.15 24.40 8.22
N SER A 591 -8.38 24.73 8.64
CA SER A 591 -9.20 25.75 7.98
C SER A 591 -8.67 27.15 8.22
N LYS A 592 -7.82 27.34 9.22
CA LYS A 592 -7.22 28.62 9.57
C LYS A 592 -5.88 28.78 8.86
N GLN A 593 -5.61 29.96 8.34
CA GLN A 593 -4.35 30.31 7.67
C GLN A 593 -3.53 31.30 8.51
N GLY A 594 -2.24 31.36 8.24
CA GLY A 594 -1.31 32.27 8.90
C GLY A 594 -1.06 31.92 10.37
N PRO A 595 -0.82 32.91 11.24
CA PRO A 595 -0.48 32.71 12.65
C PRO A 595 -1.54 32.04 13.52
N LEU A 596 -2.78 31.94 13.01
CA LEU A 596 -3.86 31.22 13.68
C LEU A 596 -3.91 29.73 13.31
N ALA A 597 -3.01 29.25 12.45
CA ALA A 597 -2.95 27.86 12.01
C ALA A 597 -2.24 26.94 13.01
N GLY A 598 -1.66 27.47 14.09
CA GLY A 598 -0.96 26.68 15.11
C GLY A 598 -1.88 25.82 15.97
N PRO A 599 -1.31 24.86 16.70
CA PRO A 599 -2.09 23.99 17.58
C PRO A 599 -2.62 24.72 18.82
N THR A 600 -3.82 24.35 19.25
CA THR A 600 -4.30 24.60 20.60
C THR A 600 -3.95 23.39 21.46
N ILE A 601 -3.12 23.57 22.50
CA ILE A 601 -2.66 22.50 23.40
C ILE A 601 -3.20 22.75 24.79
N GLN A 602 -3.68 21.71 25.45
CA GLN A 602 -4.13 21.73 26.84
C GLN A 602 -3.59 20.49 27.54
N LEU A 603 -2.80 20.67 28.59
CA LEU A 603 -2.23 19.61 29.42
C LEU A 603 -2.56 19.85 30.87
N HIS A 604 -2.79 18.79 31.60
CA HIS A 604 -3.02 18.80 33.06
C HIS A 604 -2.43 17.54 33.71
N GLY A 605 -1.97 17.65 34.91
CA GLY A 605 -1.37 16.54 35.66
C GLY A 605 -0.39 17.02 36.77
N ASP A 606 0.68 16.26 36.94
CA ASP A 606 1.71 16.50 37.95
C ASP A 606 3.16 16.51 37.39
N LEU A 607 3.31 16.97 36.15
CA LEU A 607 4.62 17.08 35.51
C LEU A 607 5.56 18.06 36.21
N GLN A 608 6.79 17.64 36.49
CA GLN A 608 7.78 18.53 37.08
C GLN A 608 8.03 19.74 36.16
N PRO A 609 8.05 20.98 36.74
CA PRO A 609 8.16 22.22 35.97
C PRO A 609 9.41 22.30 35.08
N TRP A 610 10.53 21.68 35.47
CA TRP A 610 11.77 21.70 34.72
C TRP A 610 11.63 20.98 33.38
N ILE A 611 10.79 19.92 33.28
CA ILE A 611 10.56 19.19 32.06
C ILE A 611 9.79 20.05 31.06
N ALA A 612 8.72 20.69 31.50
CA ALA A 612 7.95 21.61 30.66
C ALA A 612 8.80 22.81 30.22
N ALA A 613 9.62 23.36 31.09
CA ALA A 613 10.53 24.45 30.79
C ALA A 613 11.62 24.03 29.76
N GLN A 614 12.12 22.81 29.85
CA GLN A 614 13.12 22.28 28.94
C GLN A 614 12.58 22.15 27.51
N CYS A 615 11.27 21.91 27.34
CA CYS A 615 10.62 21.95 26.03
C CYS A 615 10.67 23.35 25.37
N GLY A 616 10.73 24.43 26.18
CA GLY A 616 10.84 25.82 25.69
C GLY A 616 12.28 26.31 25.56
N SER A 617 13.09 26.07 26.58
CA SER A 617 14.53 26.42 26.64
C SER A 617 15.30 25.42 27.48
N PRO A 618 16.38 24.81 26.95
CA PRO A 618 17.23 23.91 27.71
C PRO A 618 17.83 24.57 28.96
N GLU A 619 18.18 25.85 28.86
CA GLU A 619 18.78 26.64 29.97
C GLU A 619 17.76 26.85 31.11
N LEU A 620 16.50 27.19 30.73
CA LEU A 620 15.43 27.37 31.73
C LEU A 620 15.09 26.03 32.38
N GLY A 621 15.02 24.95 31.61
CA GLY A 621 14.84 23.60 32.15
C GLY A 621 15.93 23.23 33.15
N GLN A 622 17.20 23.51 32.85
CA GLN A 622 18.32 23.25 33.73
C GLN A 622 18.22 24.09 35.04
N SER A 623 17.87 25.36 34.93
CA SER A 623 17.71 26.26 36.07
C SER A 623 16.57 25.77 36.98
N LEU A 624 15.47 25.27 36.44
CA LEU A 624 14.34 24.80 37.24
C LEU A 624 14.52 23.37 37.80
N LYS A 625 15.58 22.66 37.50
CA LYS A 625 15.85 21.33 38.10
C LYS A 625 16.00 21.38 39.64
N GLY A 626 16.34 22.54 40.19
CA GLY A 626 16.36 22.76 41.64
C GLY A 626 14.97 22.83 42.28
N LEU A 627 13.90 22.99 41.48
CA LEU A 627 12.53 23.02 41.98
C LEU A 627 11.94 21.61 41.86
N VAL A 628 11.91 20.86 42.93
CA VAL A 628 11.42 19.47 42.98
C VAL A 628 10.12 19.42 43.77
N LEU A 629 9.02 19.20 43.03
CA LEU A 629 7.67 19.14 43.59
C LEU A 629 7.29 17.72 44.01
N PRO A 630 6.41 17.54 45.00
CA PRO A 630 5.90 16.24 45.39
C PRO A 630 4.99 15.66 44.29
N ALA A 631 4.83 14.35 44.29
CA ALA A 631 3.85 13.71 43.43
C ALA A 631 2.43 14.21 43.72
N GLY A 632 1.60 14.37 42.66
CA GLY A 632 0.23 14.86 42.80
C GLY A 632 0.09 16.37 42.93
N HIS A 633 1.15 17.15 42.65
CA HIS A 633 1.00 18.60 42.45
C HIS A 633 0.17 18.87 41.20
N ASP A 634 -0.45 20.04 41.14
CA ASP A 634 -1.30 20.41 40.02
C ASP A 634 -0.51 21.20 38.97
N PHE A 635 -0.47 20.68 37.76
CA PHE A 635 0.18 21.29 36.62
C PHE A 635 -0.82 21.47 35.49
N HIS A 636 -0.96 22.68 34.98
CA HIS A 636 -1.78 23.02 33.83
C HIS A 636 -0.97 23.78 32.79
N LEU A 637 -1.03 23.38 31.53
CA LEU A 637 -0.45 24.09 30.40
C LEU A 637 -1.47 24.27 29.29
N GLN A 638 -1.64 25.52 28.88
CA GLN A 638 -2.45 25.87 27.71
C GLN A 638 -1.61 26.65 26.72
N ILE A 639 -1.60 26.20 25.47
CA ILE A 639 -0.99 26.91 24.35
C ILE A 639 -2.11 27.20 23.34
N SER A 640 -2.25 28.43 22.94
CA SER A 640 -3.25 28.86 21.95
C SER A 640 -2.56 29.59 20.80
N PRO A 641 -3.00 29.39 19.54
CA PRO A 641 -2.50 30.17 18.43
C PRO A 641 -2.76 31.65 18.64
N GLY A 642 -1.81 32.51 18.26
CA GLY A 642 -1.94 33.96 18.40
C GLY A 642 -1.04 34.71 17.44
N MET A 643 -1.35 35.99 17.25
CA MET A 643 -0.54 36.90 16.44
C MET A 643 0.32 37.79 17.34
N PRO A 644 1.63 37.98 17.05
CA PRO A 644 2.44 37.32 16.01
C PRO A 644 2.90 35.89 16.41
N ASN A 645 2.74 35.51 17.68
CA ASN A 645 3.23 34.25 18.24
C ASN A 645 2.15 33.56 19.12
N PRO A 646 2.28 32.26 19.40
CA PRO A 646 1.34 31.56 20.25
C PRO A 646 1.31 32.17 21.67
N GLN A 647 0.12 32.15 22.27
CA GLN A 647 -0.07 32.48 23.67
C GLN A 647 0.12 31.21 24.50
N ILE A 648 1.00 31.29 25.51
CA ILE A 648 1.29 30.18 26.43
C ILE A 648 0.80 30.61 27.83
N ARG A 649 0.04 29.75 28.49
CA ARG A 649 -0.35 29.88 29.90
C ARG A 649 0.01 28.58 30.59
N ALA A 650 0.79 28.71 31.66
CA ALA A 650 1.11 27.58 32.52
C ALA A 650 0.77 27.94 33.96
N LYS A 651 0.22 26.99 34.71
CA LYS A 651 -0.04 27.11 36.13
C LYS A 651 0.49 25.87 36.82
N VAL A 652 1.18 26.08 37.93
CA VAL A 652 1.67 25.01 38.80
C VAL A 652 1.28 25.35 40.23
N SER A 653 0.65 24.41 40.94
CA SER A 653 0.34 24.58 42.33
C SER A 653 0.65 23.34 43.16
N SER A 654 1.15 23.52 44.34
CA SER A 654 1.46 22.46 45.29
C SER A 654 1.20 22.94 46.71
N ALA A 655 0.32 22.27 47.42
CA ALA A 655 0.04 22.53 48.82
C ALA A 655 1.00 21.76 49.78
N GLY A 656 1.72 20.78 49.27
CA GLY A 656 2.62 19.92 50.03
C GLY A 656 4.03 20.50 50.20
N ASP A 657 4.83 19.79 50.99
CA ASP A 657 6.25 20.10 51.20
C ASP A 657 7.03 19.77 49.92
N PHE A 658 7.91 20.65 49.49
CA PHE A 658 8.81 20.48 48.37
C PHE A 658 10.16 21.13 48.62
N THR A 659 11.09 21.00 47.71
CA THR A 659 12.38 21.70 47.78
C THR A 659 12.52 22.67 46.62
N ALA A 660 12.83 23.90 46.92
CA ALA A 660 13.22 24.91 45.95
C ALA A 660 14.71 25.18 46.12
N TRP A 661 15.55 24.71 45.17
CA TRP A 661 17.03 24.82 45.22
C TRP A 661 17.61 24.37 46.58
N SER A 662 17.17 23.16 47.01
CA SER A 662 17.52 22.55 48.28
C SER A 662 16.98 23.27 49.54
N ILE A 663 16.12 24.28 49.37
CA ILE A 663 15.43 24.94 50.49
C ILE A 663 14.07 24.30 50.69
N PRO A 664 13.73 23.87 51.92
CA PRO A 664 12.40 23.39 52.22
C PRO A 664 11.35 24.46 51.99
N SER A 665 10.33 24.14 51.19
CA SER A 665 9.31 25.10 50.77
C SER A 665 7.91 24.46 50.82
N ARG A 666 6.85 25.29 50.84
CA ARG A 666 5.44 24.88 50.85
C ARG A 666 4.61 25.84 50.01
N ASN A 667 3.37 25.42 49.71
CA ASN A 667 2.32 26.30 49.17
C ASN A 667 2.76 27.04 47.89
N LEU A 668 3.30 26.29 46.90
CA LEU A 668 3.66 26.88 45.63
C LEU A 668 2.43 27.26 44.82
N PHE A 669 2.45 28.46 44.28
CA PHE A 669 1.64 28.88 43.16
C PHE A 669 2.56 29.56 42.16
N LEU A 670 2.60 29.02 40.93
CA LEU A 670 3.35 29.56 39.82
C LEU A 670 2.43 29.71 38.62
N ALA A 671 2.30 30.90 38.10
CA ALA A 671 1.61 31.20 36.86
C ALA A 671 2.57 31.83 35.86
N VAL A 672 2.55 31.35 34.65
CA VAL A 672 3.37 31.82 33.53
C VAL A 672 2.44 32.15 32.37
N GLU A 673 2.50 33.35 31.87
CA GLU A 673 1.82 33.79 30.65
C GLU A 673 2.87 34.34 29.68
N SER A 674 2.84 33.88 28.43
CA SER A 674 3.72 34.39 27.38
C SER A 674 2.93 34.66 26.11
N GLN A 675 3.18 35.78 25.48
CA GLN A 675 2.64 36.14 24.18
C GLN A 675 3.72 36.84 23.35
N GLY A 676 4.29 36.08 22.41
CA GLY A 676 5.41 36.57 21.63
C GLY A 676 6.69 36.74 22.43
N LYS A 677 7.15 38.03 22.53
CA LYS A 677 8.31 38.38 23.34
C LYS A 677 7.96 38.73 24.78
N ASP A 678 6.68 38.88 25.05
CA ASP A 678 6.23 39.28 26.40
C ASP A 678 6.02 38.02 27.25
N LEU A 679 6.77 37.93 28.33
CA LEU A 679 6.67 36.91 29.37
C LEU A 679 6.18 37.54 30.65
N LYS A 680 5.17 36.95 31.29
CA LYS A 680 4.73 37.29 32.63
C LYS A 680 4.80 36.05 33.51
N ILE A 681 5.51 36.14 34.64
CA ILE A 681 5.63 35.09 35.65
C ILE A 681 5.13 35.64 36.98
N GLU A 682 4.26 34.92 37.62
CA GLU A 682 3.83 35.20 38.98
C GLU A 682 4.05 33.97 39.85
N THR A 683 4.81 34.10 40.90
CA THR A 683 5.13 33.00 41.79
C THR A 683 4.87 33.43 43.23
N THR A 684 4.17 32.58 43.96
CA THR A 684 4.02 32.69 45.42
C THR A 684 4.35 31.35 46.05
N LEU A 685 5.20 31.37 47.04
CA LEU A 685 5.56 30.17 47.81
C LEU A 685 5.97 30.55 49.24
N GLU A 686 5.92 29.58 50.12
CA GLU A 686 6.51 29.69 51.44
C GLU A 686 7.87 28.99 51.42
N MET A 687 8.94 29.73 51.63
CA MET A 687 10.30 29.18 51.73
C MET A 687 11.09 29.84 52.87
N ALA A 688 12.04 29.10 53.38
CA ALA A 688 12.84 29.58 54.50
C ALA A 688 11.96 30.12 55.70
N GLY A 689 10.81 29.47 55.91
CA GLY A 689 9.88 29.86 57.01
C GLY A 689 9.02 31.09 56.72
N GLY A 690 9.17 31.78 55.61
CA GLY A 690 8.45 32.99 55.24
C GLY A 690 7.75 32.91 53.90
N LYS A 691 6.98 33.95 53.54
CA LYS A 691 6.30 34.08 52.27
C LYS A 691 7.17 34.76 51.22
N THR A 692 7.27 34.16 50.04
CA THR A 692 7.99 34.71 48.91
C THR A 692 7.02 34.97 47.76
N VAL A 693 7.07 36.15 47.16
CA VAL A 693 6.33 36.53 45.97
C VAL A 693 7.33 37.04 44.94
N LEU A 694 7.30 36.44 43.73
CA LEU A 694 8.09 36.89 42.61
C LEU A 694 7.15 37.16 41.43
N SER A 695 7.22 38.35 40.87
CA SER A 695 6.57 38.71 39.62
C SER A 695 7.62 39.16 38.63
N LEU A 696 7.54 38.69 37.42
CA LEU A 696 8.43 39.02 36.30
C LEU A 696 7.60 39.31 35.05
N SER A 697 7.92 40.40 34.35
CA SER A 697 7.21 40.79 33.13
C SER A 697 8.13 41.44 32.11
N GLY A 698 8.01 41.08 30.82
CA GLY A 698 8.79 41.68 29.74
C GLY A 698 9.39 40.66 28.80
N ASP A 699 10.42 41.06 28.02
CA ASP A 699 11.11 40.19 27.07
C ASP A 699 12.25 39.40 27.78
N PRO A 700 12.11 38.08 27.94
CA PRO A 700 13.06 37.25 28.67
C PRO A 700 14.45 37.20 28.01
N LEU A 701 14.55 37.55 26.69
CA LEU A 701 15.79 37.55 25.94
C LEU A 701 16.56 38.86 26.06
N HIS A 702 15.88 39.96 26.47
CA HIS A 702 16.48 41.29 26.60
C HIS A 702 16.46 41.78 28.04
N GLN A 703 15.38 42.35 28.46
CA GLN A 703 15.22 42.93 29.78
C GLN A 703 13.78 42.81 30.24
N SER A 704 13.57 42.15 31.40
CA SER A 704 12.26 41.97 32.03
C SER A 704 12.21 42.79 33.33
N ASP A 705 11.04 43.35 33.59
CA ASP A 705 10.74 43.97 34.91
C ASP A 705 10.47 42.87 35.93
N PHE A 706 10.97 43.01 37.13
CA PHE A 706 10.73 42.08 38.20
C PHE A 706 10.31 42.77 39.51
N VAL A 707 9.54 42.05 40.33
CA VAL A 707 9.22 42.41 41.71
C VAL A 707 9.44 41.17 42.55
N LEU A 708 10.32 41.28 43.54
CA LEU A 708 10.59 40.24 44.53
C LEU A 708 10.17 40.75 45.92
N SER A 709 9.30 40.02 46.60
CA SER A 709 8.93 40.31 47.98
C SER A 709 9.16 39.05 48.82
N LEU A 710 9.95 39.21 49.88
CA LEU A 710 10.21 38.24 50.91
C LEU A 710 9.59 38.78 52.21
N GLN A 711 8.85 37.97 52.92
CA GLN A 711 8.19 38.35 54.20
C GLN A 711 8.43 37.28 55.26
N GLY A 712 9.16 37.60 56.26
CA GLY A 712 9.45 36.74 57.39
C GLY A 712 10.36 35.55 57.12
N CYS A 713 11.16 35.59 56.01
CA CYS A 713 12.06 34.51 55.62
C CYS A 713 13.30 34.40 56.48
N ASP A 714 13.79 33.19 56.77
CA ASP A 714 15.05 32.96 57.48
C ASP A 714 16.26 33.32 56.58
N PRO A 715 17.03 34.31 56.87
CA PRO A 715 18.16 34.73 56.01
C PRO A 715 19.29 33.72 55.93
N MET A 716 19.44 32.83 56.91
CA MET A 716 20.46 31.78 56.90
C MET A 716 20.11 30.69 55.84
N GLU A 717 18.82 30.35 55.78
CA GLU A 717 18.35 29.42 54.79
C GLU A 717 18.39 30.03 53.35
N LEU A 718 18.05 31.31 53.21
CA LEU A 718 18.20 32.03 51.94
C LEU A 718 19.64 32.16 51.47
N GLY A 719 20.62 32.25 52.38
CA GLY A 719 22.03 32.29 52.08
C GLY A 719 22.54 31.05 51.31
N LYS A 720 21.87 29.94 51.46
CA LYS A 720 22.14 28.71 50.70
C LYS A 720 21.88 28.89 49.21
N ILE A 721 20.94 29.72 48.80
CA ILE A 721 20.65 29.98 47.37
C ILE A 721 21.82 30.69 46.74
N ILE A 722 22.45 31.63 47.43
CA ILE A 722 23.57 32.39 46.91
C ILE A 722 24.76 31.46 46.63
N SER A 723 25.00 30.48 47.50
CA SER A 723 26.04 29.48 47.30
C SER A 723 25.79 28.52 46.13
N LEU A 724 24.53 28.31 45.74
CA LEU A 724 24.16 27.49 44.60
C LEU A 724 24.28 28.23 43.24
N MET A 725 24.33 29.57 43.26
CA MET A 725 24.56 30.41 42.08
C MET A 725 26.03 30.49 41.68
N GLU A 726 26.95 29.96 42.50
CA GLU A 726 28.35 29.81 42.08
C GLU A 726 28.50 28.70 41.05
N PRO A 727 29.23 28.90 39.93
CA PRO A 727 29.40 27.87 38.90
C PRO A 727 30.14 26.69 39.52
N ALA A 728 29.48 25.57 39.65
CA ALA A 728 30.05 24.32 40.18
C ALA A 728 31.22 23.84 39.32
N LYS A 729 32.43 24.07 39.79
CA LYS A 729 33.61 23.35 39.32
C LYS A 729 33.49 21.89 39.79
N GLY A 730 32.85 21.07 38.95
CA GLY A 730 33.09 19.62 38.84
C GLY A 730 32.75 18.75 40.06
N GLN A 731 31.59 18.91 40.74
CA GLN A 731 31.09 17.92 41.69
C GLN A 731 29.69 17.48 41.37
N SER A 732 29.52 16.19 41.15
CA SER A 732 28.23 15.48 41.04
C SER A 732 27.51 15.55 42.39
N THR A 733 26.50 16.39 42.53
CA THR A 733 25.67 16.49 43.70
C THR A 733 24.66 15.34 43.75
N LYS A 734 24.94 14.31 44.52
CA LYS A 734 23.86 13.41 45.04
C LYS A 734 22.96 14.22 45.95
N VAL A 735 21.73 14.46 45.53
CA VAL A 735 20.68 15.10 46.33
C VAL A 735 20.37 14.21 47.54
N PRO A 736 20.40 14.68 48.79
CA PRO A 736 20.00 13.89 49.95
C PRO A 736 18.50 13.61 49.93
N ALA A 737 18.11 12.37 50.16
CA ALA A 737 16.74 11.87 49.99
C ALA A 737 15.74 12.27 51.13
N VAL A 738 16.14 12.96 52.18
CA VAL A 738 15.23 13.40 53.27
C VAL A 738 15.69 14.78 53.74
N VAL A 739 14.90 15.79 53.47
CA VAL A 739 15.11 17.13 53.97
C VAL A 739 14.20 17.29 55.20
N THR A 740 14.80 17.21 56.39
CA THR A 740 14.14 17.61 57.66
C THR A 740 14.04 19.12 57.65
N ILE A 741 12.83 19.67 57.79
CA ILE A 741 12.61 21.13 57.91
C ILE A 741 13.36 21.62 59.14
N PRO A 742 14.37 22.52 59.06
CA PRO A 742 15.09 23.04 60.20
C PRO A 742 14.15 23.87 61.07
N LYS A 743 14.35 23.85 62.40
CA LYS A 743 13.70 24.83 63.31
C LYS A 743 14.14 26.25 62.90
N PRO A 744 13.20 27.19 62.77
CA PRO A 744 13.56 28.58 62.42
C PRO A 744 14.58 29.14 63.44
N SER A 745 15.58 29.80 62.91
CA SER A 745 16.69 30.41 63.70
C SER A 745 16.21 31.58 64.58
N GLY A 746 14.92 31.93 64.41
CA GLY A 746 14.40 33.17 65.08
C GLY A 746 14.73 34.46 64.32
N ALA A 747 15.55 34.32 63.22
CA ALA A 747 15.85 35.46 62.39
C ALA A 747 14.79 35.58 61.25
N THR A 748 14.38 36.79 60.89
CA THR A 748 13.42 37.08 59.84
C THR A 748 13.92 38.16 58.92
N LEU A 749 13.78 37.97 57.65
CA LEU A 749 14.09 38.91 56.57
C LEU A 749 12.82 39.28 55.80
N ASP A 750 12.53 40.55 55.75
CA ASP A 750 11.61 41.15 54.80
C ASP A 750 12.43 41.90 53.78
N LEU A 751 12.11 41.67 52.50
CA LEU A 751 12.77 42.31 51.39
C LEU A 751 11.75 42.60 50.28
N ASN A 752 11.68 43.82 49.79
CA ASN A 752 10.96 44.18 48.59
C ASN A 752 12.01 44.76 47.61
N LEU A 753 12.12 44.15 46.47
CA LEU A 753 13.04 44.53 45.42
C LEU A 753 12.31 44.58 44.08
N THR A 754 12.41 45.72 43.41
CA THR A 754 11.82 45.95 42.10
C THR A 754 12.90 46.41 41.10
N GLY A 755 12.79 45.98 39.88
CA GLY A 755 13.83 46.38 38.90
C GLY A 755 13.75 45.65 37.59
N LYS A 756 14.89 45.53 36.93
CA LYS A 756 15.04 44.90 35.63
C LYS A 756 16.09 43.80 35.70
N ILE A 757 15.80 42.70 35.02
CA ILE A 757 16.68 41.53 34.97
C ILE A 757 16.76 41.03 33.52
N ASN A 758 17.94 40.59 33.12
CA ASN A 758 18.09 39.78 31.89
C ASN A 758 18.22 38.30 32.31
N LEU A 759 17.23 37.46 31.95
CA LEU A 759 17.24 36.05 32.31
C LEU A 759 18.37 35.23 31.67
N GLN A 760 18.93 35.69 30.53
CA GLN A 760 20.13 35.09 29.95
C GLN A 760 21.41 35.44 30.68
N ASN A 761 21.43 36.63 31.32
CA ASN A 761 22.52 37.09 32.15
C ASN A 761 22.03 37.71 33.46
N PRO A 762 21.66 36.87 34.45
CA PRO A 762 21.11 37.32 35.71
C PRO A 762 22.06 38.24 36.48
N ARG A 763 23.33 38.27 36.13
CA ARG A 763 24.33 39.17 36.72
C ARG A 763 24.09 40.64 36.36
N GLN A 764 23.34 40.91 35.28
CA GLN A 764 22.94 42.29 34.90
C GLN A 764 21.65 42.73 35.58
N LEU A 765 21.33 42.17 36.80
CA LEU A 765 20.21 42.61 37.62
C LEU A 765 20.39 44.08 37.96
N ARG A 766 19.34 44.89 37.74
CA ARG A 766 19.21 46.28 38.17
C ARG A 766 17.93 46.43 38.97
N GLY A 767 18.02 46.83 40.20
CA GLY A 767 16.84 46.93 41.04
C GLY A 767 17.02 47.87 42.23
N LEU A 768 15.90 48.32 42.73
CA LEU A 768 15.81 49.16 43.92
C LEU A 768 14.78 48.51 44.87
N GLY A 769 15.06 48.59 46.15
CA GLY A 769 14.16 48.01 47.15
C GLY A 769 14.47 48.44 48.56
N ASP A 770 13.72 47.86 49.44
CA ASP A 770 13.95 48.03 50.89
C ASP A 770 14.01 46.65 51.58
N PHE A 771 14.75 46.59 52.64
CA PHE A 771 14.86 45.40 53.44
C PHE A 771 14.75 45.66 54.93
N ARG A 772 14.27 44.69 55.64
CA ARG A 772 14.30 44.64 57.10
C ARG A 772 14.72 43.25 57.53
N LEU A 773 15.78 43.17 58.28
CA LEU A 773 16.31 41.96 58.87
C LEU A 773 16.16 42.07 60.38
N HIS A 774 15.40 41.18 61.02
CA HIS A 774 15.35 40.98 62.43
C HIS A 774 16.07 39.70 62.80
N ASN A 775 17.05 39.75 63.64
CA ASN A 775 17.81 38.57 64.05
C ASN A 775 18.25 38.75 65.51
N PRO A 776 17.72 37.99 66.47
CA PRO A 776 18.10 38.04 67.89
C PRO A 776 19.62 37.83 68.12
N GLU A 777 20.26 37.16 67.19
CA GLU A 777 21.67 36.82 67.15
C GLU A 777 22.42 37.42 65.91
N LEU A 778 22.15 38.70 65.58
CA LEU A 778 22.71 39.34 64.39
C LEU A 778 24.26 39.30 64.39
N ARG A 779 24.85 39.25 65.60
CA ARG A 779 26.29 39.04 65.81
C ARG A 779 26.83 37.73 65.21
N LYS A 780 26.04 36.69 65.08
CA LYS A 780 26.47 35.42 64.54
C LYS A 780 26.35 35.38 63.02
N VAL A 781 25.73 36.38 62.42
CA VAL A 781 25.61 36.46 60.94
C VAL A 781 26.99 36.92 60.42
N ARG A 782 27.69 36.09 59.74
CA ARG A 782 29.08 36.30 59.25
C ARG A 782 29.28 37.58 58.46
N ILE A 783 28.25 38.09 57.79
CA ILE A 783 28.27 39.35 57.04
C ILE A 783 28.55 40.57 57.97
N LEU A 784 28.17 40.47 59.26
CA LEU A 784 28.39 41.51 60.29
C LEU A 784 29.51 41.15 61.29
N GLY A 785 30.14 39.97 61.07
CA GLY A 785 31.20 39.50 61.99
C GLY A 785 32.40 40.45 62.10
N GLY A 786 32.67 41.24 61.03
CA GLY A 786 33.65 42.30 61.08
C GLY A 786 33.28 43.43 62.01
N VAL A 787 32.02 43.82 62.10
CA VAL A 787 31.55 44.86 63.03
C VAL A 787 31.72 44.38 64.50
N SER A 788 31.47 43.12 64.81
CA SER A 788 31.70 42.53 66.11
C SER A 788 33.17 42.65 66.54
N ARG A 789 34.10 42.32 65.60
CA ARG A 789 35.54 42.44 65.89
C ARG A 789 35.98 43.88 66.08
N VAL A 790 35.40 44.85 65.39
CA VAL A 790 35.67 46.26 65.58
C VAL A 790 35.19 46.70 66.97
N LEU A 791 34.02 46.29 67.40
CA LEU A 791 33.49 46.58 68.72
C LEU A 791 34.33 45.96 69.86
N GLU A 792 34.78 44.70 69.62
CA GLU A 792 35.72 44.06 70.58
C GLU A 792 37.06 44.76 70.67
N ALA A 793 37.63 45.28 69.54
CA ALA A 793 38.89 46.05 69.49
C ALA A 793 38.80 47.41 70.27
N PHE A 794 37.59 47.93 70.38
CA PHE A 794 37.30 49.12 71.22
C PHE A 794 36.99 48.81 72.65
N GLY A 795 37.11 47.54 73.08
CA GLY A 795 36.79 47.14 74.46
C GLY A 795 35.29 47.12 74.77
N VAL A 796 34.48 47.19 73.71
CA VAL A 796 33.03 47.12 73.83
C VAL A 796 32.64 45.68 73.55
N ASP A 797 32.21 44.98 74.60
CA ASP A 797 31.73 43.59 74.40
C ASP A 797 30.51 43.63 73.49
N ALA A 798 30.65 43.13 72.24
CA ALA A 798 29.56 43.09 71.28
C ALA A 798 28.35 42.35 71.76
N THR A 799 28.51 41.56 72.85
CA THR A 799 27.37 40.83 73.50
C THR A 799 26.50 41.80 74.34
N THR A 800 27.06 42.95 74.73
CA THR A 800 26.35 43.91 75.59
C THR A 800 25.40 44.84 74.85
N TYR A 801 25.66 45.06 73.50
CA TYR A 801 24.89 46.04 72.75
C TYR A 801 23.73 45.46 71.97
N GLY A 802 23.57 44.10 71.88
CA GLY A 802 22.41 43.38 71.38
C GLY A 802 21.86 43.90 70.02
N LEU A 803 22.67 44.09 69.04
CA LEU A 803 22.14 44.46 67.68
C LEU A 803 21.25 43.35 67.15
N THR A 804 19.96 43.71 66.95
CA THR A 804 18.91 42.70 66.52
C THR A 804 18.26 43.02 65.22
N ASP A 805 18.31 44.29 64.80
CA ASP A 805 17.59 44.71 63.57
C ASP A 805 18.50 45.42 62.63
N ALA A 806 18.36 45.09 61.35
CA ALA A 806 18.97 45.82 60.22
C ALA A 806 17.90 46.16 59.18
N LYS A 807 17.91 47.40 58.72
CA LYS A 807 16.97 47.88 57.70
C LYS A 807 17.63 48.93 56.82
N GLY A 808 17.13 49.13 55.66
CA GLY A 808 17.63 50.15 54.75
C GLY A 808 17.11 50.02 53.36
N GLN A 809 17.53 50.87 52.46
CA GLN A 809 17.32 50.79 51.06
C GLN A 809 18.41 49.90 50.44
N LEU A 810 18.05 49.19 49.41
CA LEU A 810 18.94 48.30 48.65
C LEU A 810 18.86 48.64 47.16
N GLY A 811 19.97 48.89 46.52
CA GLY A 811 20.10 48.99 45.08
C GLY A 811 20.96 47.85 44.56
N CYS A 812 20.55 47.24 43.50
CA CYS A 812 21.32 46.21 42.78
C CYS A 812 21.70 46.71 41.37
N LEU A 813 22.97 46.63 40.99
CA LEU A 813 23.46 47.01 39.69
C LEU A 813 24.59 46.08 39.25
N ASP A 814 24.37 45.34 38.19
CA ASP A 814 25.39 44.52 37.51
C ASP A 814 26.23 43.64 38.47
N GLY A 815 25.57 42.99 39.41
CA GLY A 815 26.17 42.08 40.39
C GLY A 815 26.71 42.75 41.65
N THR A 816 26.46 44.06 41.82
CA THR A 816 26.80 44.81 43.03
C THR A 816 25.51 45.25 43.76
N ALA A 817 25.44 44.99 45.02
CA ALA A 817 24.37 45.48 45.91
C ALA A 817 24.81 46.72 46.65
N TYR A 818 24.11 47.83 46.47
CA TYR A 818 24.40 49.14 47.09
C TYR A 818 23.44 49.44 48.25
N PHE A 819 23.92 49.90 49.33
CA PHE A 819 23.18 50.25 50.54
C PHE A 819 23.38 51.74 50.87
N PRO A 820 22.52 52.63 50.40
CA PRO A 820 22.64 54.04 50.64
C PRO A 820 22.33 54.43 52.08
N ASP A 821 21.55 53.61 52.82
CA ASP A 821 21.17 53.86 54.19
C ASP A 821 20.99 52.53 54.97
N LEU A 822 22.04 51.79 55.24
CA LEU A 822 21.97 50.60 56.09
C LEU A 822 21.92 51.00 57.54
N ILE A 823 20.80 50.81 58.23
CA ILE A 823 20.64 51.09 59.67
C ILE A 823 20.63 49.77 60.40
N ILE A 824 21.59 49.51 61.24
CA ILE A 824 21.66 48.39 62.14
C ILE A 824 21.35 48.88 63.54
N SER A 825 20.39 48.35 64.24
CA SER A 825 19.97 48.82 65.54
C SER A 825 19.72 47.68 66.54
N GLY A 826 19.85 47.98 67.77
CA GLY A 826 19.53 47.16 68.90
C GLY A 826 19.15 48.02 70.12
N PRO A 827 18.89 47.40 71.28
CA PRO A 827 18.48 48.13 72.46
C PRO A 827 19.46 49.19 72.98
N GLN A 828 20.75 48.96 72.70
CA GLN A 828 21.82 49.80 73.28
C GLN A 828 22.74 50.44 72.23
N ALA A 829 22.63 50.20 71.00
CA ALA A 829 23.50 50.71 69.90
C ALA A 829 22.74 50.86 68.56
N ARG A 830 23.19 51.82 67.78
CA ARG A 830 22.74 52.04 66.37
C ARG A 830 23.95 52.34 65.50
N LEU A 831 23.97 51.66 64.34
CA LEU A 831 24.98 51.84 63.37
C LEU A 831 24.31 52.24 62.03
N VAL A 832 24.74 53.33 61.40
CA VAL A 832 24.24 53.83 60.14
C VAL A 832 25.36 53.73 59.11
N MET A 833 25.23 52.96 58.09
CA MET A 833 26.27 52.65 57.11
C MET A 833 25.79 52.95 55.70
N VAL A 834 26.74 53.31 54.85
CA VAL A 834 26.59 53.42 53.42
C VAL A 834 27.67 52.55 52.78
N GLY A 835 27.32 51.76 51.79
CA GLY A 835 28.31 50.90 51.16
C GLY A 835 27.76 49.99 50.07
N GLU A 836 28.59 49.05 49.73
CA GLU A 836 28.31 48.12 48.64
C GLU A 836 28.81 46.68 48.94
N ILE A 837 28.15 45.73 48.36
CA ILE A 837 28.57 44.33 48.33
C ILE A 837 28.77 43.95 46.84
N ASP A 838 29.99 43.67 46.41
CA ASP A 838 30.23 43.07 45.11
C ASP A 838 30.03 41.57 45.21
N LEU A 839 28.85 41.09 44.73
CA LEU A 839 28.47 39.68 44.76
C LEU A 839 29.34 38.83 43.84
N LEU A 840 29.93 39.42 42.79
CA LEU A 840 30.78 38.70 41.82
C LEU A 840 32.16 38.43 42.39
N LYS A 841 32.70 39.40 43.17
CA LYS A 841 34.02 39.28 43.83
C LYS A 841 33.92 38.81 45.26
N SER A 842 32.68 38.64 45.75
CA SER A 842 32.42 38.31 47.14
C SER A 842 33.14 39.27 48.10
N THR A 843 33.07 40.59 47.86
CA THR A 843 33.72 41.63 48.65
C THR A 843 32.73 42.67 49.18
N VAL A 844 32.99 43.21 50.32
CA VAL A 844 32.25 44.33 50.97
C VAL A 844 33.06 45.57 51.07
N ASN A 845 32.38 46.74 50.99
CA ASN A 845 32.98 48.05 51.23
C ASN A 845 31.92 48.96 51.84
N PHE A 846 31.94 49.11 53.15
CA PHE A 846 31.00 49.94 53.92
C PHE A 846 31.75 50.99 54.72
N GLU A 847 31.15 52.19 54.86
CA GLU A 847 31.54 53.21 55.74
C GLU A 847 30.33 53.68 56.56
N GLY A 848 30.49 53.97 57.82
CA GLY A 848 29.34 54.37 58.62
C GLY A 848 29.67 54.94 60.01
N ASP A 849 28.63 55.43 60.68
CA ASP A 849 28.71 56.06 61.95
C ASP A 849 28.05 55.13 63.00
N PHE A 850 28.77 54.90 64.09
CA PHE A 850 28.37 54.16 65.23
C PHE A 850 27.84 55.14 66.34
N SER A 851 26.65 54.91 66.84
CA SER A 851 26.08 55.75 67.93
C SER A 851 25.43 54.87 68.96
N LEU A 852 25.57 55.30 70.21
CA LEU A 852 24.91 54.76 71.38
C LEU A 852 23.62 55.60 71.70
N PRO A 853 22.43 55.03 71.76
CA PRO A 853 21.20 55.74 72.08
C PRO A 853 21.31 56.30 73.54
N ARG A 854 20.94 57.54 73.76
CA ARG A 854 20.88 58.16 75.06
C ARG A 854 19.69 57.54 75.86
N HIS A 855 19.96 56.71 76.87
CA HIS A 855 18.94 56.33 77.84
C HIS A 855 18.81 57.42 78.85
N GLU A 856 17.59 57.89 79.14
CA GLU A 856 17.23 58.67 80.25
C GLU A 856 17.44 57.84 81.52
N GLY A 857 18.61 57.97 82.20
CA GLY A 857 18.94 57.19 83.36
C GLY A 857 20.41 56.79 83.51
N PHE A 858 21.18 56.94 82.45
CA PHE A 858 22.63 56.75 82.57
C PHE A 858 23.27 57.91 83.36
N ALA A 859 23.70 57.59 84.58
CA ALA A 859 24.38 58.59 85.36
C ALA A 859 25.69 59.01 84.69
N LEU A 860 25.90 60.31 84.60
CA LEU A 860 27.09 60.90 83.96
C LEU A 860 28.45 60.38 84.55
N LYS A 861 28.38 59.63 85.67
CA LYS A 861 29.50 58.99 86.35
C LYS A 861 29.99 57.72 85.63
N ASP A 862 29.13 56.97 84.96
CA ASP A 862 29.51 55.75 84.23
C ASP A 862 30.13 56.05 82.85
N LEU A 863 29.88 57.28 82.34
CA LEU A 863 30.48 57.80 81.14
C LEU A 863 31.91 58.34 81.33
N LEU A 864 32.29 58.72 82.53
CA LEU A 864 33.57 59.24 82.88
C LEU A 864 34.61 58.14 83.08
N ASN A 865 34.29 56.90 83.23
CA ASN A 865 35.15 55.75 83.31
C ASN A 865 35.44 55.09 81.97
N LEU A 866 34.72 55.41 80.93
CA LEU A 866 35.07 55.11 79.54
C LEU A 866 35.97 56.20 79.08
N ASN A 867 37.24 55.84 78.78
CA ASN A 867 38.28 56.73 78.25
C ASN A 867 37.67 57.78 77.30
N ARG A 868 38.04 59.08 77.56
CA ARG A 868 37.53 60.28 76.88
C ARG A 868 37.55 60.26 75.34
N THR A 869 37.97 59.19 74.71
CA THR A 869 38.05 58.96 73.26
C THR A 869 36.81 58.45 72.57
N LEU A 870 35.78 58.05 73.33
CA LEU A 870 34.57 57.36 72.73
C LEU A 870 33.25 58.19 72.67
N VAL A 871 33.31 59.50 73.03
CA VAL A 871 32.14 60.43 72.99
C VAL A 871 32.10 61.17 71.61
N GLY A 872 32.84 60.77 70.70
CA GLY A 872 32.80 61.27 69.34
C GLY A 872 32.22 60.16 68.35
N LEU A 873 31.44 60.56 67.40
CA LEU A 873 31.00 59.71 66.28
C LEU A 873 32.20 58.90 65.78
N THR A 874 32.22 57.60 66.03
CA THR A 874 33.31 56.76 65.56
C THR A 874 32.96 56.27 64.12
N LYS A 875 33.67 56.71 63.14
CA LYS A 875 33.53 56.23 61.78
C LYS A 875 34.17 54.87 61.65
N ILE A 876 33.48 53.98 61.07
CA ILE A 876 33.85 52.58 60.83
C ILE A 876 33.90 52.35 59.35
N ARG A 877 34.99 51.77 58.88
CA ARG A 877 35.11 51.26 57.49
C ARG A 877 35.27 49.73 57.56
N VAL A 878 34.43 49.02 56.74
CA VAL A 878 34.46 47.56 56.56
C VAL A 878 34.79 47.29 55.15
N LYS A 879 35.91 46.64 54.83
CA LYS A 879 36.35 46.37 53.46
C LYS A 879 37.01 44.98 53.38
N GLY A 880 36.83 44.30 52.23
CA GLY A 880 37.51 43.01 51.97
C GLY A 880 36.53 41.87 51.67
N PRO A 881 36.99 40.63 51.80
CA PRO A 881 36.14 39.47 51.55
C PRO A 881 34.90 39.41 52.46
N ILE A 882 33.73 39.04 51.95
CA ILE A 882 32.47 38.94 52.69
C ILE A 882 32.61 38.04 53.92
N LEU A 883 33.37 36.98 53.87
CA LEU A 883 33.51 35.99 54.92
C LEU A 883 34.50 36.43 56.01
N GLU A 884 35.47 37.28 55.68
CA GLU A 884 36.51 37.80 56.58
C GLU A 884 36.85 39.25 56.19
N PRO A 885 35.91 40.20 56.39
CA PRO A 885 36.17 41.60 56.07
C PRO A 885 37.15 42.24 57.04
N ASP A 886 38.07 43.04 56.53
CA ASP A 886 38.93 43.89 57.30
C ASP A 886 38.15 45.12 57.83
N THR A 887 38.23 45.39 59.14
CA THR A 887 37.56 46.51 59.76
C THR A 887 38.58 47.49 60.36
N HIS A 888 38.43 48.76 60.01
CA HIS A 888 39.27 49.79 60.49
C HIS A 888 38.43 50.94 61.06
N ALA A 889 38.82 51.41 62.27
CA ALA A 889 38.30 52.65 62.78
C ALA A 889 39.15 53.85 62.17
N ILE A 890 38.42 54.86 61.69
CA ILE A 890 39.06 56.04 61.07
C ILE A 890 39.19 57.14 62.14
N PRO A 891 40.42 57.48 62.58
CA PRO A 891 40.60 58.38 63.76
C PRO A 891 40.45 59.88 63.45
N GLU A 892 40.36 60.40 62.24
CA GLU A 892 40.31 61.85 62.03
C GLU A 892 39.31 62.38 61.01
N LEU A 893 38.65 63.50 61.38
CA LEU A 893 37.63 64.23 60.63
C LEU A 893 38.23 64.88 59.34
N LYS A 894 39.53 65.12 59.21
CA LYS A 894 40.11 65.88 58.12
C LYS A 894 40.24 65.11 56.79
N ASP A 895 40.36 63.82 56.83
CA ASP A 895 40.46 62.97 55.60
C ASP A 895 39.13 62.70 54.92
N ILE A 896 38.05 62.83 55.63
CA ILE A 896 36.66 62.59 55.17
C ILE A 896 36.20 63.75 54.24
N ILE A 897 36.62 65.00 54.54
CA ILE A 897 36.22 66.14 53.71
C ILE A 897 36.93 66.10 52.36
N LYS A 898 38.12 65.49 52.24
CA LYS A 898 38.80 65.25 50.98
C LYS A 898 38.24 64.07 50.16
N SER A 899 37.89 63.04 50.85
CA SER A 899 37.34 61.82 50.16
C SER A 899 35.93 62.00 49.55
N ASN A 900 35.11 62.86 50.18
CA ASN A 900 33.79 63.20 49.68
C ASN A 900 33.75 64.05 48.37
N LYS A 901 34.84 64.60 47.99
CA LYS A 901 34.92 65.36 46.72
C LYS A 901 35.27 64.48 45.52
N ASP A 902 35.88 63.31 45.76
CA ASP A 902 36.36 62.46 44.68
C ASP A 902 35.62 61.10 44.58
N ASN A 903 34.73 60.81 45.57
CA ASN A 903 34.02 59.53 45.53
C ASN A 903 32.77 59.58 44.65
N GLU A 904 32.79 58.72 43.68
CA GLU A 904 31.65 58.41 42.80
C GLU A 904 30.39 57.90 43.56
N LEU A 905 30.53 57.50 44.85
CA LEU A 905 29.45 57.10 45.75
C LEU A 905 28.34 58.16 45.85
N GLY A 906 28.69 59.44 45.79
CA GLY A 906 27.71 60.55 45.76
C GLY A 906 26.91 60.70 44.44
N LYS A 907 27.35 60.01 43.34
CA LYS A 907 26.68 60.07 42.03
C LYS A 907 25.76 58.92 41.78
N ILE A 908 25.85 57.82 42.58
CA ILE A 908 25.07 56.60 42.35
C ILE A 908 23.57 56.82 42.55
N PRO A 909 23.06 57.52 43.57
CA PRO A 909 21.64 57.74 43.70
C PRO A 909 20.98 58.46 42.51
N ARG A 910 21.69 59.32 41.79
CA ARG A 910 21.14 60.02 40.62
C ARG A 910 21.06 59.16 39.37
N ARG A 911 22.00 58.22 39.17
CA ARG A 911 21.94 57.25 38.04
C ARG A 911 20.82 56.18 38.19
N PHE A 912 20.32 55.94 39.41
CA PHE A 912 19.22 55.04 39.64
C PHE A 912 17.86 55.68 39.37
N PHE A 913 17.78 57.02 39.30
CA PHE A 913 16.53 57.73 39.07
C PHE A 913 16.41 58.34 37.68
N GLU A 914 17.42 58.23 36.82
CA GLU A 914 17.38 58.46 35.35
C GLU A 914 17.40 57.10 34.59
#